data_075a3516768f8f6249314d42c45f9ed3
#
_entry.id   075a3516768f8f6249314d42c45f9ed3
#
_cell.length_a   1.000
_cell.length_b   1.000
_cell.length_c   1.000
_cell.angle_alpha   90.00
_cell.angle_beta   90.00
_cell.angle_gamma   90.00
#
_symmetry.space_group_name_H-M   'P 1'
#
loop_
_entity.id
_entity.type
_entity.pdbx_description
1 polymer ?
#
loop_
_entity_poly.entity_id
_entity_poly.type
_entity_poly.pdbx_seq_one_letter_code
_entity_poly.pdbx_strand_id
1 'polypeptide(L)'
;MIKNRTNTGKPTDDFIRIQDLWGMFIPKWYWFATSLFVALATASLYLLSTPNVYTRTAAILIKDDSKNNSPASAMNEFADMGIFKSNTNINNELLTLKSPTLMTEVVKRLGLNEIYTIRRGLKRIELYKSSPILVTYLFDNKKSVSFDIEVDAQNKFYLSNFIVAGEETGERFEGIIGDSIQTSAGTLAISLTSQYEIFFTGSTIQYSKEPADMVADSYTQKLWAELGNEDATIINLSIDDASVQKAEDILNTLIEVYNEKWIQDKNQIAVSTSRFIGERLGVIENELGHVDENISSYKSEHLLPDVQAASNLYMSQSAENKKEIQALTNQLTTAQYIRRELNSKEMNQPLPTNSGIANVNIESQIGEYNKIVLDRNRLIANSSEKNPLVKDLGNSMQSMKRTILQSVDNLIVSLNTQIRSIRQQEVATTQQLASNPSQAKYLLSVERQQKVKEELYLYLLQKREENELSQAFTAYNTRVITAPRGSALPMAPNKKNILLVAFALGLLVPAVIIFMQENMNTKVRGKKDLENLSVPYLGEIPLYSNNKKKKNKSQEKTIVVEEGNRNIINEAFRVLRSNVDFMKNKNTDQKVFVITSFNTGSGKSFFSVNIATSFAIKGKKVLVIDGDLRHRSISAYVGSPKKGLSDYLGNRVANWNEALVIDKKHANLHVLPVGTIPPNPTELLEDEKFATLMQILRNEYDYIFVDCPPIDIVADTQIIEQYADRTLFVVRAGLLDRSLLSELESIYLEKRFKNLSVILNGTESTGGRYSYRYGYHNGYTSYYGNSK
;
A
#
# COMPACT_ATOMS: atom_id res chain seq x y z
N MET A 1 54.77 17.85 -37.44
CA MET A 1 53.44 18.24 -36.97
C MET A 1 52.51 17.08 -37.21
N ILE A 2 52.35 16.25 -36.21
CA ILE A 2 51.45 15.09 -36.25
C ILE A 2 50.15 15.48 -35.55
N LYS A 3 49.07 15.51 -36.34
CA LYS A 3 47.74 15.80 -35.82
C LYS A 3 47.18 14.56 -35.18
N ASN A 4 47.09 14.56 -33.85
CA ASN A 4 46.28 13.63 -33.07
C ASN A 4 44.84 13.76 -33.46
N ARG A 5 44.26 12.81 -34.13
CA ARG A 5 42.78 12.63 -34.20
C ARG A 5 42.35 11.77 -33.03
N THR A 6 41.93 12.39 -32.00
CA THR A 6 41.14 11.79 -30.94
C THR A 6 39.77 11.41 -31.50
N ASN A 7 39.58 10.13 -31.72
CA ASN A 7 38.30 9.57 -32.12
C ASN A 7 37.41 9.50 -30.88
N THR A 8 36.62 10.55 -30.66
CA THR A 8 35.53 10.53 -29.65
C THR A 8 34.44 9.63 -30.18
N GLY A 9 34.46 8.37 -29.75
CA GLY A 9 33.34 7.46 -29.95
C GLY A 9 32.10 8.11 -29.38
N LYS A 10 31.13 8.44 -30.22
CA LYS A 10 29.76 8.77 -29.79
C LYS A 10 29.23 7.56 -29.05
N PRO A 11 28.64 7.73 -27.84
CA PRO A 11 27.87 6.68 -27.25
C PRO A 11 26.71 6.38 -28.18
N THR A 12 26.70 5.19 -28.74
CA THR A 12 25.54 4.71 -29.49
C THR A 12 24.40 4.58 -28.46
N ASP A 13 23.42 5.48 -28.57
CA ASP A 13 22.11 5.34 -27.92
C ASP A 13 21.54 3.98 -28.33
N ASP A 14 21.69 3.00 -27.46
CA ASP A 14 21.03 1.70 -27.55
C ASP A 14 19.54 1.86 -27.26
N PHE A 15 18.84 2.62 -28.09
CA PHE A 15 17.38 2.62 -28.09
C PHE A 15 16.92 1.25 -28.60
N ILE A 16 16.44 0.42 -27.66
CA ILE A 16 15.80 -0.84 -27.96
C ILE A 16 14.62 -0.56 -28.90
N ARG A 17 14.76 -0.98 -30.15
CA ARG A 17 13.68 -0.78 -31.14
C ARG A 17 12.52 -1.70 -30.78
N ILE A 18 11.28 -1.16 -30.83
CA ILE A 18 10.03 -1.91 -30.55
C ILE A 18 9.99 -3.24 -31.33
N GLN A 19 10.57 -3.27 -32.54
CA GLN A 19 10.66 -4.48 -33.37
C GLN A 19 11.55 -5.59 -32.76
N ASP A 20 12.58 -5.21 -32.01
CA ASP A 20 13.47 -6.18 -31.35
C ASP A 20 12.76 -6.81 -30.13
N LEU A 21 11.92 -6.03 -29.42
CA LEU A 21 11.05 -6.55 -28.33
C LEU A 21 10.05 -7.59 -28.85
N TRP A 22 9.39 -7.32 -29.97
CA TRP A 22 8.46 -8.29 -30.59
C TRP A 22 9.18 -9.60 -30.97
N GLY A 23 10.40 -9.50 -31.51
CA GLY A 23 11.21 -10.66 -31.84
C GLY A 23 11.60 -11.52 -30.62
N MET A 24 11.71 -10.93 -29.44
CA MET A 24 12.02 -11.63 -28.19
C MET A 24 10.80 -12.31 -27.57
N PHE A 25 9.62 -11.70 -27.68
CA PHE A 25 8.40 -12.15 -26.99
C PHE A 25 7.61 -13.18 -27.78
N ILE A 26 7.49 -13.04 -29.10
CA ILE A 26 6.67 -13.95 -29.94
C ILE A 26 7.08 -15.42 -29.80
N PRO A 27 8.38 -15.81 -29.83
CA PRO A 27 8.76 -17.22 -29.69
C PRO A 27 8.43 -17.80 -28.31
N LYS A 28 8.29 -16.94 -27.29
CA LYS A 28 8.04 -17.32 -25.89
C LYS A 28 6.61 -17.00 -25.43
N TRP A 29 5.65 -16.89 -26.37
CA TRP A 29 4.26 -16.52 -26.06
C TRP A 29 3.59 -17.41 -25.00
N TYR A 30 4.01 -18.68 -24.89
CA TYR A 30 3.48 -19.61 -23.88
C TYR A 30 3.80 -19.19 -22.45
N TRP A 31 4.87 -18.44 -22.21
CA TRP A 31 5.19 -17.85 -20.91
C TRP A 31 4.11 -16.82 -20.50
N PHE A 32 3.70 -16.01 -21.47
CA PHE A 32 2.62 -15.03 -21.26
C PHE A 32 1.28 -15.71 -21.02
N ALA A 33 0.95 -16.74 -21.79
CA ALA A 33 -0.29 -17.49 -21.63
C ALA A 33 -0.38 -18.18 -20.27
N THR A 34 0.70 -18.85 -19.81
CA THR A 34 0.72 -19.52 -18.49
C THR A 34 0.70 -18.52 -17.35
N SER A 35 1.50 -17.45 -17.43
CA SER A 35 1.52 -16.40 -16.41
C SER A 35 0.16 -15.69 -16.27
N LEU A 36 -0.45 -15.37 -17.40
CA LEU A 36 -1.78 -14.73 -17.42
C LEU A 36 -2.85 -15.66 -16.85
N PHE A 37 -2.83 -16.94 -17.20
CA PHE A 37 -3.75 -17.92 -16.63
C PHE A 37 -3.61 -18.02 -15.11
N VAL A 38 -2.38 -18.14 -14.60
CA VAL A 38 -2.11 -18.21 -13.16
C VAL A 38 -2.55 -16.91 -12.45
N ALA A 39 -2.22 -15.74 -13.02
CA ALA A 39 -2.60 -14.44 -12.44
C ALA A 39 -4.13 -14.26 -12.39
N LEU A 40 -4.85 -14.61 -13.45
CA LEU A 40 -6.32 -14.53 -13.49
C LEU A 40 -6.99 -15.59 -12.61
N ALA A 41 -6.41 -16.80 -12.52
CA ALA A 41 -6.93 -17.84 -11.64
C ALA A 41 -6.77 -17.45 -10.16
N THR A 42 -5.61 -16.91 -9.76
CA THR A 42 -5.38 -16.43 -8.40
C THR A 42 -6.26 -15.22 -8.05
N ALA A 43 -6.43 -14.27 -8.97
CA ALA A 43 -7.34 -13.15 -8.80
C ALA A 43 -8.80 -13.60 -8.68
N SER A 44 -9.21 -14.58 -9.48
CA SER A 44 -10.58 -15.15 -9.41
C SER A 44 -10.80 -15.90 -8.09
N LEU A 45 -9.82 -16.67 -7.62
CA LEU A 45 -9.87 -17.35 -6.32
C LEU A 45 -9.96 -16.34 -5.17
N TYR A 46 -9.18 -15.26 -5.22
CA TYR A 46 -9.26 -14.16 -4.26
C TYR A 46 -10.65 -13.52 -4.25
N LEU A 47 -11.23 -13.22 -5.42
CA LEU A 47 -12.57 -12.64 -5.54
C LEU A 47 -13.67 -13.59 -5.05
N LEU A 48 -13.46 -14.91 -5.17
CA LEU A 48 -14.39 -15.92 -4.68
C LEU A 48 -14.29 -16.09 -3.15
N SER A 49 -13.15 -15.81 -2.53
CA SER A 49 -12.94 -15.94 -1.08
C SER A 49 -13.27 -14.67 -0.31
N THR A 50 -13.15 -13.49 -0.93
CA THR A 50 -13.36 -12.20 -0.26
C THR A 50 -14.85 -11.86 -0.18
N PRO A 51 -15.40 -11.49 1.00
CA PRO A 51 -16.76 -11.02 1.13
C PRO A 51 -16.95 -9.67 0.43
N ASN A 52 -18.18 -9.41 0.01
CA ASN A 52 -18.56 -8.10 -0.51
C ASN A 52 -18.63 -7.10 0.64
N VAL A 53 -18.20 -5.86 0.41
CA VAL A 53 -18.26 -4.76 1.37
C VAL A 53 -19.17 -3.67 0.80
N TYR A 54 -20.05 -3.18 1.63
CA TYR A 54 -21.02 -2.15 1.30
C TYR A 54 -20.80 -0.92 2.17
N THR A 55 -20.76 0.26 1.55
CA THR A 55 -20.69 1.53 2.27
C THR A 55 -22.08 2.03 2.53
N ARG A 56 -22.34 2.48 3.76
CA ARG A 56 -23.56 3.18 4.17
C ARG A 56 -23.21 4.56 4.66
N THR A 57 -23.99 5.53 4.23
CA THR A 57 -23.77 6.94 4.56
C THR A 57 -25.02 7.53 5.20
N ALA A 58 -24.82 8.37 6.22
CA ALA A 58 -25.86 9.16 6.84
C ALA A 58 -25.40 10.61 6.90
N ALA A 59 -26.31 11.55 6.84
CA ALA A 59 -26.02 12.96 7.01
C ALA A 59 -26.86 13.52 8.18
N ILE A 60 -26.20 14.12 9.14
CA ILE A 60 -26.82 14.79 10.29
C ILE A 60 -26.46 16.26 10.30
N LEU A 61 -27.43 17.08 10.59
CA LEU A 61 -27.25 18.51 10.87
C LEU A 61 -27.11 18.70 12.38
N ILE A 62 -26.02 19.34 12.81
CA ILE A 62 -25.87 19.80 14.18
C ILE A 62 -26.55 21.15 14.28
N LYS A 63 -27.54 21.27 15.21
CA LYS A 63 -28.22 22.53 15.48
C LYS A 63 -27.25 23.50 16.14
N ASP A 64 -27.15 24.69 15.58
CA ASP A 64 -26.43 25.79 16.21
C ASP A 64 -27.35 26.50 17.18
N ASP A 65 -27.15 26.26 18.48
CA ASP A 65 -27.93 26.91 19.54
C ASP A 65 -27.78 28.44 19.52
N SER A 66 -26.77 28.99 18.80
CA SER A 66 -26.51 30.43 18.71
C SER A 66 -27.54 31.21 17.85
N LYS A 67 -28.33 30.51 17.02
CA LYS A 67 -29.29 31.12 16.06
C LYS A 67 -30.77 30.83 16.34
N ASN A 68 -31.12 30.09 17.37
CA ASN A 68 -32.53 29.80 17.66
C ASN A 68 -33.20 30.97 18.38
N ASN A 69 -33.94 31.75 17.58
CA ASN A 69 -35.01 32.63 18.09
C ASN A 69 -36.10 31.76 18.69
N SER A 70 -35.91 31.31 19.93
CA SER A 70 -37.00 30.79 20.77
C SER A 70 -37.97 31.95 21.14
N PRO A 71 -39.25 31.67 21.45
CA PRO A 71 -40.20 32.71 21.90
C PRO A 71 -39.79 33.44 23.19
N ALA A 72 -38.68 33.09 23.80
CA ALA A 72 -37.99 33.86 24.83
C ALA A 72 -37.26 35.11 24.28
N SER A 73 -37.63 35.61 23.12
CA SER A 73 -37.03 36.79 22.48
C SER A 73 -37.19 38.10 23.21
N ALA A 74 -37.99 38.18 24.31
CA ALA A 74 -37.90 39.26 25.28
C ALA A 74 -36.59 39.25 26.09
N MET A 75 -35.83 38.17 26.05
CA MET A 75 -34.47 38.03 26.63
C MET A 75 -33.36 38.39 25.68
N ASN A 76 -33.62 38.61 24.38
CA ASN A 76 -32.61 38.99 23.40
C ASN A 76 -32.01 40.39 23.60
N GLU A 77 -32.64 41.29 24.33
CA GLU A 77 -32.01 42.53 24.77
C GLU A 77 -30.84 42.28 25.75
N PHE A 78 -30.88 41.15 26.47
CA PHE A 78 -29.74 40.70 27.31
C PHE A 78 -28.74 39.81 26.57
N ALA A 79 -29.14 39.16 25.48
CA ALA A 79 -28.27 38.38 24.63
C ALA A 79 -27.29 39.26 23.83
N ASP A 80 -27.66 40.48 23.45
CA ASP A 80 -26.77 41.48 22.84
C ASP A 80 -25.66 41.95 23.80
N MET A 81 -25.80 41.69 25.09
CA MET A 81 -24.74 41.91 26.07
C MET A 81 -23.73 40.73 26.13
N GLY A 82 -23.80 39.77 25.24
CA GLY A 82 -22.73 38.78 25.01
C GLY A 82 -22.77 37.52 25.90
N ILE A 83 -23.89 37.23 26.59
CA ILE A 83 -23.96 36.21 27.67
C ILE A 83 -24.10 34.77 27.14
N PHE A 84 -24.55 34.54 25.88
CA PHE A 84 -24.82 33.21 25.35
C PHE A 84 -24.33 33.04 23.90
N LYS A 85 -23.02 33.16 23.65
CA LYS A 85 -22.45 32.56 22.44
C LYS A 85 -21.86 31.22 22.82
N SER A 86 -22.66 30.18 22.92
CA SER A 86 -22.12 28.83 22.79
C SER A 86 -21.83 28.59 21.29
N ASN A 87 -20.66 28.99 20.84
CA ASN A 87 -20.16 28.49 19.56
C ASN A 87 -19.98 26.99 19.73
N THR A 88 -20.95 26.18 19.31
CA THR A 88 -20.80 24.75 19.19
C THR A 88 -19.72 24.53 18.14
N ASN A 89 -18.53 24.20 18.59
CA ASN A 89 -17.44 23.92 17.64
C ASN A 89 -17.72 22.56 16.99
N ILE A 90 -18.24 22.61 15.79
CA ILE A 90 -18.61 21.45 15.01
C ILE A 90 -17.49 20.40 14.93
N ASN A 91 -16.22 20.84 14.93
CA ASN A 91 -15.08 19.92 14.97
C ASN A 91 -15.04 19.09 16.26
N ASN A 92 -15.51 19.63 17.38
CA ASN A 92 -15.60 18.87 18.62
C ASN A 92 -16.74 17.86 18.57
N GLU A 93 -17.87 18.21 17.97
CA GLU A 93 -18.98 17.27 17.79
C GLU A 93 -18.59 16.13 16.84
N LEU A 94 -17.82 16.44 15.79
CA LEU A 94 -17.26 15.43 14.91
C LEU A 94 -16.29 14.48 15.64
N LEU A 95 -15.43 15.01 16.50
CA LEU A 95 -14.55 14.21 17.36
C LEU A 95 -15.33 13.38 18.39
N THR A 96 -16.42 13.95 18.92
CA THR A 96 -17.31 13.24 19.85
C THR A 96 -17.98 12.05 19.16
N LEU A 97 -18.47 12.20 17.93
CA LEU A 97 -19.06 11.12 17.14
C LEU A 97 -18.07 10.00 16.84
N LYS A 98 -16.78 10.33 16.70
CA LYS A 98 -15.67 9.36 16.55
C LYS A 98 -15.14 8.81 17.88
N SER A 99 -15.81 9.11 18.99
CA SER A 99 -15.34 8.66 20.30
C SER A 99 -15.51 7.13 20.44
N PRO A 100 -14.46 6.40 20.83
CA PRO A 100 -14.56 4.98 21.17
C PRO A 100 -15.60 4.68 22.24
N THR A 101 -15.86 5.62 23.18
CA THR A 101 -16.91 5.43 24.21
C THR A 101 -18.30 5.33 23.61
N LEU A 102 -18.62 6.23 22.66
CA LEU A 102 -19.91 6.13 21.98
C LEU A 102 -19.99 4.82 21.20
N MET A 103 -18.91 4.45 20.52
CA MET A 103 -18.87 3.21 19.76
C MET A 103 -18.95 1.98 20.67
N THR A 104 -18.34 1.98 21.87
CA THR A 104 -18.51 0.89 22.85
C THR A 104 -19.98 0.73 23.26
N GLU A 105 -20.71 1.83 23.44
CA GLU A 105 -22.13 1.76 23.74
C GLU A 105 -22.94 1.21 22.56
N VAL A 106 -22.61 1.62 21.33
CA VAL A 106 -23.21 1.07 20.09
C VAL A 106 -22.96 -0.43 20.00
N VAL A 107 -21.70 -0.85 20.21
CA VAL A 107 -21.31 -2.27 20.19
C VAL A 107 -22.10 -3.09 21.20
N LYS A 108 -22.28 -2.58 22.43
CA LYS A 108 -23.05 -3.25 23.46
C LYS A 108 -24.54 -3.34 23.13
N ARG A 109 -25.15 -2.26 22.63
CA ARG A 109 -26.59 -2.23 22.27
C ARG A 109 -26.94 -3.14 21.12
N LEU A 110 -26.04 -3.22 20.13
CA LEU A 110 -26.26 -4.04 18.96
C LEU A 110 -25.69 -5.46 19.08
N GLY A 111 -24.95 -5.77 20.16
CA GLY A 111 -24.30 -7.06 20.36
C GLY A 111 -23.21 -7.36 19.35
N LEU A 112 -22.50 -6.33 18.83
CA LEU A 112 -21.49 -6.49 17.77
C LEU A 112 -20.22 -7.20 18.23
N ASN A 113 -20.06 -7.36 19.53
CA ASN A 113 -18.96 -8.13 20.14
C ASN A 113 -19.17 -9.64 20.05
N GLU A 114 -20.32 -10.10 19.57
CA GLU A 114 -20.65 -11.50 19.33
C GLU A 114 -20.94 -11.72 17.85
N ILE A 115 -20.09 -12.47 17.20
CA ILE A 115 -20.11 -12.64 15.74
C ILE A 115 -20.40 -14.11 15.43
N TYR A 116 -21.43 -14.33 14.63
CA TYR A 116 -21.82 -15.65 14.10
C TYR A 116 -21.48 -15.70 12.62
N THR A 117 -20.63 -16.64 12.21
CA THR A 117 -20.27 -16.80 10.81
C THR A 117 -20.56 -18.22 10.33
N ILE A 118 -20.96 -18.33 9.06
CA ILE A 118 -21.13 -19.61 8.37
C ILE A 118 -20.23 -19.64 7.13
N ARG A 119 -19.68 -20.81 6.86
CA ARG A 119 -18.88 -21.02 5.65
C ARG A 119 -19.80 -21.45 4.49
N ARG A 120 -19.90 -20.61 3.47
CA ARG A 120 -20.65 -20.91 2.23
C ARG A 120 -19.67 -20.98 1.07
N GLY A 121 -19.26 -22.19 0.72
CA GLY A 121 -18.18 -22.41 -0.25
C GLY A 121 -16.83 -21.89 0.27
N LEU A 122 -16.24 -20.96 -0.46
CA LEU A 122 -14.97 -20.33 -0.07
C LEU A 122 -15.14 -19.04 0.78
N LYS A 123 -16.37 -18.56 0.93
CA LYS A 123 -16.67 -17.32 1.70
C LYS A 123 -17.11 -17.65 3.11
N ARG A 124 -16.65 -16.82 4.05
CA ARG A 124 -17.25 -16.72 5.39
C ARG A 124 -18.28 -15.59 5.36
N ILE A 125 -19.51 -15.89 5.77
CA ILE A 125 -20.62 -14.95 5.79
C ILE A 125 -21.02 -14.73 7.24
N GLU A 126 -21.03 -13.48 7.67
CA GLU A 126 -21.55 -13.11 8.99
C GLU A 126 -23.08 -13.10 8.97
N LEU A 127 -23.69 -13.72 9.95
CA LEU A 127 -25.12 -13.88 10.03
C LEU A 127 -25.85 -12.72 10.73
N TYR A 128 -25.12 -11.87 11.48
CA TYR A 128 -25.67 -10.74 12.24
C TYR A 128 -27.01 -11.11 12.91
N LYS A 129 -28.09 -10.35 12.66
CA LYS A 129 -29.44 -10.61 13.21
C LYS A 129 -30.13 -11.85 12.63
N SER A 130 -29.58 -12.45 11.57
CA SER A 130 -30.11 -13.67 10.96
C SER A 130 -29.47 -14.95 11.50
N SER A 131 -28.74 -14.88 12.61
CA SER A 131 -28.20 -16.09 13.25
C SER A 131 -29.32 -17.03 13.68
N PRO A 132 -29.25 -18.32 13.31
CA PRO A 132 -30.23 -19.32 13.71
C PRO A 132 -30.10 -19.76 15.17
N ILE A 133 -28.99 -19.37 15.82
CA ILE A 133 -28.67 -19.69 17.21
C ILE A 133 -28.25 -18.44 17.97
N LEU A 134 -28.50 -18.45 19.26
CA LEU A 134 -28.05 -17.42 20.19
C LEU A 134 -27.27 -18.08 21.33
N VAL A 135 -26.05 -17.62 21.53
CA VAL A 135 -25.19 -18.02 22.66
C VAL A 135 -25.37 -17.01 23.78
N THR A 136 -25.75 -17.49 24.96
CA THR A 136 -25.92 -16.65 26.15
C THR A 136 -24.96 -17.11 27.24
N TYR A 137 -24.16 -16.19 27.77
CA TYR A 137 -23.29 -16.44 28.91
C TYR A 137 -24.01 -16.10 30.19
N LEU A 138 -23.94 -17.01 31.19
CA LEU A 138 -24.46 -16.72 32.53
C LEU A 138 -23.65 -15.65 33.27
N PHE A 139 -22.35 -15.56 32.98
CA PHE A 139 -21.48 -14.51 33.49
C PHE A 139 -20.68 -13.90 32.33
N ASP A 140 -20.59 -12.60 32.29
CA ASP A 140 -19.85 -11.91 31.22
C ASP A 140 -18.36 -12.21 31.31
N ASN A 141 -17.86 -12.92 30.32
CA ASN A 141 -16.44 -13.21 30.18
C ASN A 141 -15.78 -12.14 29.30
N LYS A 142 -14.86 -11.37 29.88
CA LYS A 142 -14.11 -10.32 29.18
C LYS A 142 -12.99 -10.85 28.27
N LYS A 143 -12.82 -12.17 28.17
CA LYS A 143 -11.81 -12.77 27.29
C LYS A 143 -12.36 -12.95 25.88
N SER A 144 -11.48 -12.91 24.90
CA SER A 144 -11.83 -13.31 23.54
C SER A 144 -12.04 -14.83 23.51
N VAL A 145 -13.13 -15.26 22.89
CA VAL A 145 -13.53 -16.66 22.79
C VAL A 145 -14.01 -16.93 21.38
N SER A 146 -13.58 -18.04 20.79
CA SER A 146 -14.19 -18.54 19.56
C SER A 146 -14.31 -20.04 19.58
N PHE A 147 -15.36 -20.56 18.99
CA PHE A 147 -15.61 -22.01 18.85
C PHE A 147 -16.60 -22.26 17.71
N ASP A 148 -16.60 -23.48 17.24
CA ASP A 148 -17.53 -23.95 16.22
C ASP A 148 -18.72 -24.66 16.87
N ILE A 149 -19.91 -24.37 16.37
CA ILE A 149 -21.19 -24.93 16.85
C ILE A 149 -21.82 -25.71 15.71
N GLU A 150 -22.18 -26.93 15.94
CA GLU A 150 -22.96 -27.77 15.05
C GLU A 150 -24.23 -28.24 15.74
N VAL A 151 -25.38 -28.07 15.10
CA VAL A 151 -26.68 -28.47 15.67
C VAL A 151 -27.22 -29.65 14.89
N ASP A 152 -27.59 -30.72 15.59
CA ASP A 152 -28.19 -31.93 15.04
C ASP A 152 -29.72 -31.84 14.94
N ALA A 153 -30.31 -32.72 14.14
CA ALA A 153 -31.77 -32.85 13.98
C ALA A 153 -32.51 -33.21 15.27
N GLN A 154 -31.79 -33.70 16.29
CA GLN A 154 -32.32 -34.08 17.60
C GLN A 154 -32.25 -32.96 18.64
N ASN A 155 -32.01 -31.73 18.23
CA ASN A 155 -31.81 -30.58 19.13
C ASN A 155 -30.60 -30.70 20.05
N LYS A 156 -29.60 -31.47 19.67
CA LYS A 156 -28.30 -31.53 20.33
C LYS A 156 -27.34 -30.60 19.62
N PHE A 157 -26.46 -29.99 20.39
CA PHE A 157 -25.37 -29.20 19.82
C PHE A 157 -24.02 -29.81 20.20
N TYR A 158 -23.07 -29.62 19.29
CA TYR A 158 -21.68 -30.02 19.47
C TYR A 158 -20.80 -28.78 19.36
N LEU A 159 -19.95 -28.58 20.35
CA LEU A 159 -18.99 -27.48 20.38
C LEU A 159 -17.59 -28.05 20.14
N SER A 160 -16.82 -27.41 19.27
CA SER A 160 -15.44 -27.81 18.93
C SER A 160 -14.57 -26.61 18.60
N ASN A 161 -13.27 -26.82 18.43
CA ASN A 161 -12.30 -25.81 18.05
C ASN A 161 -12.30 -24.57 18.97
N PHE A 162 -12.30 -24.84 20.28
CA PHE A 162 -12.27 -23.79 21.29
C PHE A 162 -10.93 -23.04 21.29
N ILE A 163 -11.00 -21.73 21.14
CA ILE A 163 -9.89 -20.81 21.31
C ILE A 163 -10.30 -19.80 22.40
N VAL A 164 -9.57 -19.75 23.49
CA VAL A 164 -9.82 -18.84 24.61
C VAL A 164 -8.57 -17.97 24.81
N ALA A 165 -8.71 -16.66 24.72
CA ALA A 165 -7.62 -15.69 24.80
C ALA A 165 -6.46 -15.97 23.81
N GLY A 166 -6.77 -16.54 22.63
CA GLY A 166 -5.80 -16.86 21.59
C GLY A 166 -5.15 -18.24 21.72
N GLU A 167 -5.45 -19.02 22.79
CA GLU A 167 -4.94 -20.38 22.99
C GLU A 167 -6.00 -21.42 22.61
N GLU A 168 -5.64 -22.39 21.78
CA GLU A 168 -6.50 -23.49 21.38
C GLU A 168 -6.52 -24.55 22.52
N THR A 169 -7.70 -24.84 23.09
CA THR A 169 -7.83 -25.76 24.22
C THR A 169 -8.09 -27.21 23.80
N GLY A 170 -8.49 -27.42 22.52
CA GLY A 170 -8.78 -28.77 21.99
C GLY A 170 -10.01 -29.45 22.61
N GLU A 171 -10.78 -28.76 23.45
CA GLU A 171 -11.96 -29.28 24.13
C GLU A 171 -13.13 -29.45 23.16
N ARG A 172 -13.99 -30.43 23.46
CA ARG A 172 -15.25 -30.68 22.77
C ARG A 172 -16.35 -30.88 23.79
N PHE A 173 -17.50 -30.29 23.55
CA PHE A 173 -18.64 -30.38 24.43
C PHE A 173 -19.87 -30.80 23.63
N GLU A 174 -20.73 -31.58 24.25
CA GLU A 174 -22.04 -31.97 23.74
C GLU A 174 -23.09 -31.47 24.73
N GLY A 175 -24.20 -30.91 24.25
CA GLY A 175 -25.27 -30.42 25.07
C GLY A 175 -26.61 -30.45 24.35
N ILE A 176 -27.68 -30.15 25.08
CA ILE A 176 -29.05 -30.02 24.56
C ILE A 176 -29.37 -28.56 24.49
N ILE A 177 -30.05 -28.15 23.37
CA ILE A 177 -30.49 -26.76 23.18
C ILE A 177 -31.37 -26.33 24.33
N GLY A 178 -31.05 -25.17 24.93
CA GLY A 178 -31.73 -24.60 26.08
C GLY A 178 -31.06 -24.90 27.43
N ASP A 179 -30.21 -25.94 27.50
CA ASP A 179 -29.48 -26.27 28.72
C ASP A 179 -28.16 -25.45 28.82
N SER A 180 -27.75 -25.19 30.06
CA SER A 180 -26.46 -24.53 30.31
C SER A 180 -25.34 -25.55 30.40
N ILE A 181 -24.23 -25.30 29.77
CA ILE A 181 -23.00 -26.13 29.77
C ILE A 181 -21.83 -25.34 30.32
N GLN A 182 -21.01 -25.98 31.14
CA GLN A 182 -19.79 -25.37 31.66
C GLN A 182 -18.64 -25.69 30.71
N THR A 183 -17.98 -24.67 30.22
CA THR A 183 -16.84 -24.77 29.29
C THR A 183 -15.66 -23.98 29.83
N SER A 184 -14.47 -24.14 29.21
CA SER A 184 -13.28 -23.28 29.47
C SER A 184 -13.53 -21.80 29.28
N ALA A 185 -14.52 -21.44 28.46
CA ALA A 185 -14.95 -20.06 28.22
C ALA A 185 -15.96 -19.51 29.22
N GLY A 186 -16.41 -20.37 30.19
CA GLY A 186 -17.46 -20.05 31.15
C GLY A 186 -18.72 -20.87 30.92
N THR A 187 -19.73 -20.63 31.73
CA THR A 187 -21.03 -21.30 31.59
C THR A 187 -21.86 -20.56 30.52
N LEU A 188 -22.20 -21.31 29.48
CA LEU A 188 -22.99 -20.77 28.36
C LEU A 188 -24.21 -21.64 28.07
N ALA A 189 -25.23 -21.05 27.48
CA ALA A 189 -26.41 -21.73 26.99
C ALA A 189 -26.61 -21.38 25.53
N ILE A 190 -27.06 -22.37 24.74
CA ILE A 190 -27.39 -22.14 23.31
C ILE A 190 -28.90 -22.31 23.15
N SER A 191 -29.50 -21.29 22.53
CA SER A 191 -30.92 -21.28 22.20
C SER A 191 -31.13 -21.10 20.69
N LEU A 192 -32.21 -21.66 20.16
CA LEU A 192 -32.60 -21.44 18.77
C LEU A 192 -33.34 -20.10 18.66
N THR A 193 -33.05 -19.38 17.60
CA THR A 193 -33.79 -18.16 17.26
C THR A 193 -34.94 -18.49 16.30
N SER A 194 -35.85 -17.52 16.08
CA SER A 194 -36.93 -17.62 15.08
C SER A 194 -36.42 -17.79 13.64
N GLN A 195 -35.10 -17.57 13.41
CA GLN A 195 -34.44 -17.71 12.12
C GLN A 195 -33.89 -19.13 11.90
N TYR A 196 -34.08 -20.05 12.87
CA TYR A 196 -33.63 -21.43 12.69
C TYR A 196 -34.53 -22.16 11.69
N GLU A 197 -33.92 -22.67 10.65
CA GLU A 197 -34.54 -23.50 9.63
C GLU A 197 -33.81 -24.85 9.55
N ILE A 198 -34.54 -25.91 9.12
CA ILE A 198 -34.02 -27.29 9.09
C ILE A 198 -32.76 -27.41 8.23
N PHE A 199 -32.55 -26.56 7.23
CA PHE A 199 -31.36 -26.60 6.40
C PHE A 199 -30.09 -26.09 7.10
N PHE A 200 -30.20 -25.53 8.31
CA PHE A 200 -29.01 -25.26 9.14
C PHE A 200 -28.52 -26.48 9.90
N THR A 201 -29.32 -27.56 9.98
CA THR A 201 -28.93 -28.81 10.64
C THR A 201 -27.70 -29.38 9.98
N GLY A 202 -26.66 -29.68 10.79
CA GLY A 202 -25.36 -30.16 10.32
C GLY A 202 -24.47 -29.09 9.68
N SER A 203 -24.89 -27.82 9.67
CA SER A 203 -24.04 -26.70 9.25
C SER A 203 -23.21 -26.20 10.44
N THR A 204 -21.90 -26.12 10.26
CA THR A 204 -21.00 -25.55 11.28
C THR A 204 -21.12 -24.03 11.30
N ILE A 205 -21.53 -23.50 12.46
CA ILE A 205 -21.59 -22.05 12.72
C ILE A 205 -20.40 -21.72 13.62
N GLN A 206 -19.54 -20.85 13.17
CA GLN A 206 -18.45 -20.34 13.99
C GLN A 206 -18.94 -19.15 14.79
N TYR A 207 -18.86 -19.26 16.11
CA TYR A 207 -19.10 -18.18 17.06
C TYR A 207 -17.78 -17.57 17.49
N SER A 208 -17.76 -16.24 17.59
CA SER A 208 -16.63 -15.48 18.12
C SER A 208 -17.15 -14.35 18.99
N LYS A 209 -16.60 -14.22 20.19
CA LYS A 209 -16.84 -13.10 21.12
C LYS A 209 -15.53 -12.41 21.42
N GLU A 210 -15.53 -11.11 21.27
CA GLU A 210 -14.40 -10.26 21.59
C GLU A 210 -14.81 -9.23 22.66
N PRO A 211 -13.85 -8.67 23.42
CA PRO A 211 -14.12 -7.55 24.33
C PRO A 211 -14.74 -6.38 23.57
N ALA A 212 -15.85 -5.84 24.13
CA ALA A 212 -16.59 -4.77 23.45
C ALA A 212 -15.73 -3.54 23.11
N ASP A 213 -14.73 -3.25 23.95
CA ASP A 213 -13.83 -2.11 23.73
C ASP A 213 -12.93 -2.34 22.51
N MET A 214 -12.40 -3.56 22.31
CA MET A 214 -11.59 -3.89 21.12
C MET A 214 -12.42 -3.84 19.83
N VAL A 215 -13.64 -4.31 19.89
CA VAL A 215 -14.59 -4.24 18.78
C VAL A 215 -14.94 -2.79 18.46
N ALA A 216 -15.18 -1.97 19.50
CA ALA A 216 -15.46 -0.55 19.36
C ALA A 216 -14.30 0.19 18.70
N ASP A 217 -13.06 -0.09 19.08
CA ASP A 217 -11.87 0.49 18.44
C ASP A 217 -11.80 0.14 16.95
N SER A 218 -12.10 -1.11 16.60
CA SER A 218 -12.16 -1.56 15.19
C SER A 218 -13.23 -0.80 14.41
N TYR A 219 -14.44 -0.63 14.97
CA TYR A 219 -15.51 0.12 14.30
C TYR A 219 -15.25 1.63 14.26
N THR A 220 -14.58 2.18 15.27
CA THR A 220 -14.15 3.59 15.27
C THR A 220 -13.19 3.87 14.12
N GLN A 221 -12.30 2.93 13.80
CA GLN A 221 -11.41 3.06 12.65
C GLN A 221 -12.12 2.92 11.30
N LYS A 222 -13.21 2.12 11.26
CA LYS A 222 -14.05 1.97 10.05
C LYS A 222 -15.03 3.11 9.85
N LEU A 223 -15.32 3.86 10.92
CA LEU A 223 -16.24 5.00 10.88
C LEU A 223 -15.52 6.20 10.25
N TRP A 224 -15.99 6.60 9.09
CA TRP A 224 -15.58 7.85 8.47
C TRP A 224 -16.59 8.93 8.78
N ALA A 225 -16.16 10.03 9.36
CA ALA A 225 -17.00 11.20 9.64
C ALA A 225 -16.26 12.44 9.16
N GLU A 226 -16.93 13.26 8.36
CA GLU A 226 -16.40 14.48 7.77
C GLU A 226 -17.46 15.58 7.69
N LEU A 227 -17.03 16.82 7.64
CA LEU A 227 -17.92 17.95 7.40
C LEU A 227 -18.42 17.95 5.95
N GLY A 228 -19.70 18.20 5.75
CA GLY A 228 -20.29 18.30 4.41
C GLY A 228 -19.73 19.47 3.60
N ASN A 229 -19.34 20.55 4.27
CA ASN A 229 -18.61 21.72 3.74
C ASN A 229 -17.97 22.46 4.93
N GLU A 230 -16.89 23.22 4.72
CA GLU A 230 -16.17 23.94 5.78
C GLU A 230 -17.06 24.88 6.60
N ASP A 231 -18.07 25.51 5.98
CA ASP A 231 -19.03 26.42 6.61
C ASP A 231 -20.36 25.75 7.01
N ALA A 232 -20.52 24.44 6.78
CA ALA A 232 -21.78 23.76 7.02
C ALA A 232 -21.78 23.06 8.39
N THR A 233 -22.94 23.12 9.06
CA THR A 233 -23.18 22.37 10.29
C THR A 233 -23.64 20.92 10.02
N ILE A 234 -23.29 20.38 8.86
CA ILE A 234 -23.67 19.04 8.41
C ILE A 234 -22.46 18.13 8.55
N ILE A 235 -22.64 17.00 9.23
CA ILE A 235 -21.65 15.93 9.35
C ILE A 235 -22.14 14.75 8.51
N ASN A 236 -21.31 14.31 7.59
CA ASN A 236 -21.49 13.08 6.84
C ASN A 236 -20.81 11.94 7.60
N LEU A 237 -21.55 10.91 7.92
CA LEU A 237 -21.07 9.68 8.53
C LEU A 237 -21.09 8.59 7.48
N SER A 238 -20.02 7.77 7.39
CA SER A 238 -20.02 6.59 6.57
C SER A 238 -19.31 5.43 7.26
N ILE A 239 -19.77 4.23 6.95
CA ILE A 239 -19.20 3.00 7.49
C ILE A 239 -19.24 1.91 6.44
N ASP A 240 -18.18 1.12 6.42
CA ASP A 240 -18.02 -0.02 5.52
C ASP A 240 -18.23 -1.33 6.27
N ASP A 241 -19.18 -2.14 5.82
CA ASP A 241 -19.44 -3.46 6.41
C ASP A 241 -19.86 -4.48 5.33
N ALA A 242 -19.70 -5.76 5.63
CA ALA A 242 -20.16 -6.84 4.77
C ALA A 242 -21.69 -6.97 4.79
N SER A 243 -22.36 -6.57 5.88
CA SER A 243 -23.80 -6.56 6.03
C SER A 243 -24.37 -5.15 5.92
N VAL A 244 -25.25 -4.97 4.94
CA VAL A 244 -25.99 -3.71 4.72
C VAL A 244 -26.75 -3.29 5.97
N GLN A 245 -27.52 -4.21 6.55
CA GLN A 245 -28.36 -3.96 7.71
C GLN A 245 -27.52 -3.59 8.94
N LYS A 246 -26.40 -4.30 9.15
CA LYS A 246 -25.48 -4.02 10.26
C LYS A 246 -24.89 -2.61 10.15
N ALA A 247 -24.44 -2.20 8.98
CA ALA A 247 -23.91 -0.85 8.76
C ALA A 247 -24.96 0.25 9.01
N GLU A 248 -26.20 0.03 8.57
CA GLU A 248 -27.32 0.94 8.80
C GLU A 248 -27.68 1.00 10.29
N ASP A 249 -27.74 -0.13 10.98
CA ASP A 249 -28.02 -0.20 12.42
C ASP A 249 -26.93 0.50 13.23
N ILE A 250 -25.65 0.33 12.87
CA ILE A 250 -24.54 1.01 13.55
C ILE A 250 -24.68 2.52 13.44
N LEU A 251 -24.91 3.05 12.23
CA LEU A 251 -25.05 4.50 12.05
C LEU A 251 -26.29 5.07 12.78
N ASN A 252 -27.43 4.36 12.72
CA ASN A 252 -28.67 4.79 13.45
C ASN A 252 -28.41 4.80 14.95
N THR A 253 -27.89 3.71 15.51
CA THR A 253 -27.65 3.59 16.94
C THR A 253 -26.57 4.58 17.41
N LEU A 254 -25.55 4.86 16.58
CA LEU A 254 -24.55 5.87 16.89
C LEU A 254 -25.16 7.26 17.03
N ILE A 255 -26.06 7.64 16.11
CA ILE A 255 -26.78 8.93 16.16
C ILE A 255 -27.68 8.98 17.41
N GLU A 256 -28.36 7.90 17.74
CA GLU A 256 -29.22 7.79 18.93
C GLU A 256 -28.40 7.91 20.21
N VAL A 257 -27.33 7.13 20.37
CA VAL A 257 -26.46 7.19 21.56
C VAL A 257 -25.81 8.56 21.72
N TYR A 258 -25.38 9.19 20.60
CA TYR A 258 -24.89 10.56 20.64
C TYR A 258 -25.93 11.56 21.19
N ASN A 259 -27.16 11.48 20.68
CA ASN A 259 -28.23 12.35 21.13
C ASN A 259 -28.60 12.14 22.62
N GLU A 260 -28.67 10.89 23.05
CA GLU A 260 -28.90 10.55 24.46
C GLU A 260 -27.79 11.11 25.36
N LYS A 261 -26.54 10.92 24.93
CA LYS A 261 -25.38 11.42 25.70
C LYS A 261 -25.35 12.93 25.78
N TRP A 262 -25.66 13.60 24.65
CA TRP A 262 -25.78 15.07 24.64
C TRP A 262 -26.85 15.58 25.61
N ILE A 263 -28.06 14.96 25.65
CA ILE A 263 -29.10 15.31 26.61
C ILE A 263 -28.63 15.07 28.04
N GLN A 264 -27.98 13.93 28.30
CA GLN A 264 -27.46 13.60 29.61
C GLN A 264 -26.46 14.65 30.11
N ASP A 265 -25.54 15.08 29.27
CA ASP A 265 -24.54 16.09 29.59
C ASP A 265 -25.17 17.46 29.86
N LYS A 266 -26.13 17.88 29.03
CA LYS A 266 -26.90 19.12 29.25
C LYS A 266 -27.71 19.08 30.55
N ASN A 267 -28.39 17.97 30.80
CA ASN A 267 -29.20 17.84 32.03
C ASN A 267 -28.34 17.84 33.30
N GLN A 268 -27.13 17.31 33.27
CA GLN A 268 -26.23 17.32 34.42
C GLN A 268 -25.91 18.75 34.88
N ILE A 269 -25.70 19.66 33.91
CA ILE A 269 -25.47 21.09 34.21
C ILE A 269 -26.72 21.73 34.78
N ALA A 270 -27.90 21.49 34.16
CA ALA A 270 -29.17 22.04 34.61
C ALA A 270 -29.53 21.57 36.01
N VAL A 271 -29.35 20.28 36.33
CA VAL A 271 -29.59 19.75 37.69
C VAL A 271 -28.64 20.37 38.72
N SER A 272 -27.39 20.57 38.38
CA SER A 272 -26.42 21.24 39.27
C SER A 272 -26.83 22.69 39.58
N THR A 273 -27.31 23.39 38.54
CA THR A 273 -27.80 24.79 38.67
C THR A 273 -29.11 24.85 39.49
N SER A 274 -30.06 23.92 39.23
CA SER A 274 -31.33 23.86 39.98
C SER A 274 -31.11 23.62 41.47
N ARG A 275 -30.18 22.72 41.82
CA ARG A 275 -29.83 22.47 43.23
C ARG A 275 -29.29 23.73 43.90
N PHE A 276 -28.35 24.44 43.26
CA PHE A 276 -27.77 25.66 43.78
C PHE A 276 -28.84 26.73 44.04
N ILE A 277 -29.75 26.97 43.05
CA ILE A 277 -30.81 27.94 43.17
C ILE A 277 -31.77 27.53 44.30
N GLY A 278 -32.12 26.23 44.39
CA GLY A 278 -32.98 25.70 45.46
C GLY A 278 -32.42 25.91 46.87
N GLU A 279 -31.13 25.61 47.06
CA GLU A 279 -30.45 25.87 48.35
C GLU A 279 -30.46 27.36 48.69
N ARG A 280 -30.26 28.23 47.68
CA ARG A 280 -30.24 29.66 47.89
C ARG A 280 -31.62 30.26 48.23
N LEU A 281 -32.68 29.75 47.54
CA LEU A 281 -34.06 30.09 47.83
C LEU A 281 -34.43 29.78 49.31
N GLY A 282 -34.05 28.56 49.78
CA GLY A 282 -34.32 28.20 51.19
C GLY A 282 -33.65 29.10 52.20
N VAL A 283 -32.40 29.55 51.89
CA VAL A 283 -31.69 30.51 52.76
C VAL A 283 -32.47 31.87 52.83
N ILE A 284 -32.91 32.39 51.66
CA ILE A 284 -33.56 33.69 51.59
C ILE A 284 -34.93 33.61 52.17
N GLU A 285 -35.69 32.50 51.98
CA GLU A 285 -37.02 32.29 52.62
C GLU A 285 -36.89 32.34 54.13
N ASN A 286 -35.95 31.68 54.75
CA ASN A 286 -35.68 31.77 56.16
C ASN A 286 -35.28 33.16 56.58
N GLU A 287 -34.40 33.85 55.83
CA GLU A 287 -34.02 35.21 56.15
C GLU A 287 -35.22 36.21 56.04
N LEU A 288 -36.09 36.01 55.04
CA LEU A 288 -37.30 36.80 54.87
C LEU A 288 -38.30 36.60 56.05
N GLY A 289 -38.51 35.30 56.45
CA GLY A 289 -39.33 34.97 57.62
C GLY A 289 -38.83 35.63 58.87
N HIS A 290 -37.54 35.67 59.14
CA HIS A 290 -36.93 36.37 60.27
C HIS A 290 -37.19 37.90 60.20
N VAL A 291 -37.11 38.50 59.04
CA VAL A 291 -37.35 39.94 58.85
C VAL A 291 -38.78 40.23 59.02
N ASP A 292 -39.73 39.41 58.54
CA ASP A 292 -41.17 39.55 58.72
C ASP A 292 -41.57 39.44 60.19
N GLU A 293 -40.97 38.47 60.93
CA GLU A 293 -41.17 38.29 62.35
C GLU A 293 -40.71 39.52 63.15
N ASN A 294 -39.47 40.04 62.76
CA ASN A 294 -38.96 41.25 63.38
C ASN A 294 -39.81 42.48 63.11
N ILE A 295 -40.39 42.65 61.89
CA ILE A 295 -41.32 43.72 61.57
C ILE A 295 -42.58 43.56 62.38
N SER A 296 -43.17 42.37 62.46
CA SER A 296 -44.42 42.07 63.19
C SER A 296 -44.23 42.31 64.69
N SER A 297 -43.11 41.82 65.26
CA SER A 297 -42.78 42.00 66.67
C SER A 297 -42.58 43.45 67.01
N TYR A 298 -41.86 44.20 66.24
CA TYR A 298 -41.62 45.61 66.46
C TYR A 298 -42.85 46.47 66.30
N LYS A 299 -43.72 46.18 65.29
CA LYS A 299 -45.02 46.87 65.11
C LYS A 299 -46.02 46.65 66.30
N SER A 300 -45.97 45.44 66.84
CA SER A 300 -46.84 45.09 67.96
C SER A 300 -46.33 45.68 69.29
N GLU A 301 -45.09 45.83 69.51
CA GLU A 301 -44.51 46.35 70.76
C GLU A 301 -44.56 47.87 70.86
N HIS A 302 -44.59 48.63 69.74
CA HIS A 302 -44.40 50.08 69.75
C HIS A 302 -45.54 50.94 69.23
N LEU A 303 -46.76 50.42 68.95
CA LEU A 303 -47.95 51.18 68.61
C LEU A 303 -47.76 52.52 67.90
N LEU A 304 -47.17 52.56 66.73
CA LEU A 304 -46.77 53.78 66.04
C LEU A 304 -47.72 54.19 64.92
N PRO A 305 -48.35 55.39 64.98
CA PRO A 305 -49.01 55.97 63.83
C PRO A 305 -48.13 56.99 63.14
N ASP A 306 -48.12 56.87 61.85
CA ASP A 306 -47.84 57.71 60.69
C ASP A 306 -46.86 58.91 60.85
N VAL A 307 -45.62 58.72 60.48
CA VAL A 307 -44.63 59.77 60.21
C VAL A 307 -44.21 59.68 58.73
N GLN A 308 -45.17 59.80 57.89
CA GLN A 308 -45.08 59.26 56.56
C GLN A 308 -44.57 60.20 55.46
N ALA A 309 -44.66 61.47 55.52
CA ALA A 309 -44.38 62.33 54.35
C ALA A 309 -42.92 62.77 54.18
N ALA A 310 -42.21 63.03 55.29
CA ALA A 310 -40.81 63.44 55.21
C ALA A 310 -39.78 62.23 55.09
N SER A 311 -40.22 61.10 55.64
CA SER A 311 -39.49 59.89 55.62
C SER A 311 -39.45 59.26 54.20
N ASN A 312 -40.53 59.42 53.43
CA ASN A 312 -40.65 58.68 52.14
C ASN A 312 -39.61 59.01 51.12
N LEU A 313 -39.07 60.23 51.05
CA LEU A 313 -38.05 60.61 50.08
C LEU A 313 -36.72 60.01 50.44
N TYR A 314 -36.26 60.14 51.69
CA TYR A 314 -35.02 59.55 52.17
C TYR A 314 -35.17 58.03 52.29
N MET A 315 -36.36 57.50 52.50
CA MET A 315 -36.70 56.12 52.49
C MET A 315 -36.52 55.48 51.13
N SER A 316 -36.98 56.10 50.07
CA SER A 316 -36.84 55.66 48.72
C SER A 316 -35.36 55.53 48.33
N GLN A 317 -34.57 56.56 48.66
CA GLN A 317 -33.16 56.58 48.28
C GLN A 317 -32.31 55.55 49.04
N SER A 318 -32.55 55.35 50.32
CA SER A 318 -31.91 54.37 51.14
C SER A 318 -32.44 52.94 50.82
N ALA A 319 -33.74 52.82 50.39
CA ALA A 319 -34.24 51.54 49.85
C ALA A 319 -33.53 51.11 48.59
N GLU A 320 -33.31 52.07 47.71
CA GLU A 320 -32.54 51.81 46.47
C GLU A 320 -31.13 51.45 46.80
N ASN A 321 -30.40 52.21 47.66
CA ASN A 321 -29.08 51.88 48.09
C ASN A 321 -28.95 50.45 48.70
N LYS A 322 -29.90 50.06 49.54
CA LYS A 322 -29.94 48.74 50.17
C LYS A 322 -30.29 47.64 49.19
N LYS A 323 -31.20 47.91 48.28
CA LYS A 323 -31.51 47.00 47.15
C LYS A 323 -30.23 46.74 46.31
N GLU A 324 -29.47 47.79 45.99
CA GLU A 324 -28.26 47.71 45.25
C GLU A 324 -27.15 46.98 46.03
N ILE A 325 -26.96 47.31 47.34
CA ILE A 325 -26.06 46.56 48.23
C ILE A 325 -26.43 45.09 48.28
N GLN A 326 -27.68 44.75 48.35
CA GLN A 326 -28.15 43.37 48.40
C GLN A 326 -27.92 42.67 47.05
N ALA A 327 -28.26 43.36 45.97
CA ALA A 327 -27.99 42.82 44.62
C ALA A 327 -26.50 42.50 44.44
N LEU A 328 -25.62 43.45 44.83
CA LEU A 328 -24.17 43.25 44.77
C LEU A 328 -23.66 42.20 45.77
N THR A 329 -24.33 42.14 46.99
CA THR A 329 -23.95 41.08 47.95
C THR A 329 -24.36 39.69 47.47
N ASN A 330 -25.46 39.57 46.75
CA ASN A 330 -25.86 38.31 46.14
C ASN A 330 -24.86 37.89 45.04
N GLN A 331 -24.49 38.84 44.17
CA GLN A 331 -23.46 38.59 43.19
C GLN A 331 -22.14 38.19 43.86
N LEU A 332 -21.77 38.89 44.97
CA LEU A 332 -20.59 38.56 45.77
C LEU A 332 -20.67 37.13 46.34
N THR A 333 -21.84 36.75 46.90
CA THR A 333 -22.09 35.43 47.46
C THR A 333 -22.02 34.36 46.37
N THR A 334 -22.57 34.64 45.20
CA THR A 334 -22.48 33.79 44.04
C THR A 334 -21.04 33.66 43.56
N ALA A 335 -20.30 34.75 43.47
CA ALA A 335 -18.88 34.72 43.10
C ALA A 335 -18.04 33.94 44.13
N GLN A 336 -18.34 34.11 45.45
CA GLN A 336 -17.67 33.34 46.50
C GLN A 336 -18.06 31.86 46.48
N TYR A 337 -19.28 31.52 46.10
CA TYR A 337 -19.71 30.15 45.91
C TYR A 337 -18.94 29.50 44.76
N ILE A 338 -18.90 30.15 43.60
CA ILE A 338 -18.14 29.67 42.46
C ILE A 338 -16.63 29.50 42.79
N ARG A 339 -16.07 30.47 43.53
CA ARG A 339 -14.68 30.36 44.01
C ARG A 339 -14.51 29.15 44.92
N ARG A 340 -15.47 28.85 45.83
CA ARG A 340 -15.42 27.69 46.72
C ARG A 340 -15.56 26.40 45.93
N GLU A 341 -16.50 26.35 45.01
CA GLU A 341 -16.71 25.20 44.13
C GLU A 341 -15.46 24.89 43.28
N LEU A 342 -14.86 25.93 42.74
CA LEU A 342 -13.60 25.78 42.00
C LEU A 342 -12.45 25.23 42.88
N ASN A 343 -12.41 25.63 44.18
CA ASN A 343 -11.37 25.16 45.08
C ASN A 343 -11.66 23.79 45.70
N SER A 344 -12.94 23.42 45.88
CA SER A 344 -13.35 22.21 46.60
C SER A 344 -13.61 21.02 45.71
N LYS A 345 -14.02 21.25 44.44
CA LYS A 345 -14.33 20.16 43.50
C LYS A 345 -13.10 19.54 42.88
N GLU A 346 -13.08 18.21 42.81
CA GLU A 346 -12.17 17.49 41.94
C GLU A 346 -12.33 18.00 40.52
N MET A 347 -11.20 17.98 39.77
CA MET A 347 -11.13 18.56 38.42
C MET A 347 -12.08 17.91 37.38
N ASN A 348 -12.96 16.99 37.75
CA ASN A 348 -13.77 16.18 36.86
C ASN A 348 -15.25 16.52 36.79
N GLN A 349 -15.68 17.55 37.53
CA GLN A 349 -17.09 17.92 37.60
C GLN A 349 -17.33 19.29 36.96
N PRO A 350 -18.40 19.44 36.18
CA PRO A 350 -18.79 20.74 35.62
C PRO A 350 -19.24 21.73 36.73
N LEU A 351 -19.01 22.98 36.49
CA LEU A 351 -19.45 24.07 37.32
C LEU A 351 -20.90 24.45 36.98
N PRO A 352 -21.67 24.97 37.96
CA PRO A 352 -22.98 25.51 37.68
C PRO A 352 -22.92 26.62 36.63
N THR A 353 -23.74 26.53 35.59
CA THR A 353 -23.95 27.59 34.62
C THR A 353 -25.21 28.36 34.93
N ASN A 354 -25.33 29.55 34.44
CA ASN A 354 -26.45 30.46 34.74
C ASN A 354 -26.58 30.73 36.23
N SER A 355 -25.44 30.89 36.88
CA SER A 355 -25.33 31.06 38.33
C SER A 355 -25.87 32.40 38.85
N GLY A 356 -26.28 33.31 37.94
CA GLY A 356 -26.72 34.67 38.28
C GLY A 356 -25.57 35.66 38.51
N ILE A 357 -24.33 35.30 38.10
CA ILE A 357 -23.24 36.28 38.03
C ILE A 357 -23.52 37.21 36.85
N ALA A 358 -23.71 38.49 37.12
CA ALA A 358 -23.91 39.51 36.09
C ALA A 358 -22.61 39.85 35.30
N ASN A 359 -21.66 38.92 35.23
CA ASN A 359 -20.41 39.10 34.50
C ASN A 359 -20.29 38.10 33.35
N VAL A 360 -20.59 38.60 32.17
CA VAL A 360 -20.54 37.87 30.89
C VAL A 360 -19.29 37.07 30.67
N ASN A 361 -18.14 37.63 30.99
CA ASN A 361 -16.86 36.98 30.76
C ASN A 361 -16.66 35.76 31.66
N ILE A 362 -17.13 35.84 32.93
CA ILE A 362 -17.00 34.73 33.88
C ILE A 362 -17.94 33.59 33.47
N GLU A 363 -19.15 33.89 33.08
CA GLU A 363 -20.11 32.87 32.60
C GLU A 363 -19.65 32.21 31.31
N SER A 364 -19.11 32.98 30.36
CA SER A 364 -18.48 32.44 29.16
C SER A 364 -17.29 31.51 29.49
N GLN A 365 -16.43 31.96 30.41
CA GLN A 365 -15.27 31.14 30.87
C GLN A 365 -15.75 29.87 31.58
N ILE A 366 -16.83 29.92 32.41
CA ILE A 366 -17.43 28.74 33.04
C ILE A 366 -18.01 27.79 31.97
N GLY A 367 -18.70 28.31 30.97
CA GLY A 367 -19.21 27.51 29.85
C GLY A 367 -18.10 26.81 29.10
N GLU A 368 -17.01 27.51 28.83
CA GLU A 368 -15.84 26.95 28.15
C GLU A 368 -15.10 25.92 29.01
N TYR A 369 -14.95 26.20 30.31
CA TYR A 369 -14.40 25.24 31.26
C TYR A 369 -15.27 23.96 31.32
N ASN A 370 -16.59 24.09 31.44
CA ASN A 370 -17.51 22.95 31.46
C ASN A 370 -17.37 22.09 30.19
N LYS A 371 -17.23 22.75 29.04
CA LYS A 371 -16.97 22.06 27.77
C LYS A 371 -15.67 21.26 27.82
N ILE A 372 -14.59 21.86 28.27
CA ILE A 372 -13.28 21.19 28.39
C ILE A 372 -13.38 20.03 29.39
N VAL A 373 -14.11 20.19 30.52
CA VAL A 373 -14.32 19.11 31.49
C VAL A 373 -15.08 17.95 30.87
N LEU A 374 -16.14 18.21 30.13
CA LEU A 374 -16.96 17.18 29.49
C LEU A 374 -16.15 16.46 28.40
N ASP A 375 -15.41 17.21 27.58
CA ASP A 375 -14.58 16.66 26.54
C ASP A 375 -13.44 15.79 27.14
N ARG A 376 -12.81 16.25 28.22
CA ARG A 376 -11.82 15.48 28.96
C ARG A 376 -12.43 14.21 29.57
N ASN A 377 -13.57 14.28 30.18
CA ASN A 377 -14.25 13.14 30.79
C ASN A 377 -14.65 12.11 29.73
N ARG A 378 -15.09 12.54 28.55
CA ARG A 378 -15.37 11.69 27.39
C ARG A 378 -14.10 10.97 26.91
N LEU A 379 -12.98 11.69 26.86
CA LEU A 379 -11.72 11.11 26.45
C LEU A 379 -11.11 10.16 27.50
N ILE A 380 -11.22 10.46 28.78
CA ILE A 380 -10.75 9.60 29.87
C ILE A 380 -11.54 8.28 29.92
N ALA A 381 -12.82 8.32 29.66
CA ALA A 381 -13.64 7.12 29.63
C ALA A 381 -13.18 6.12 28.55
N ASN A 382 -12.40 6.58 27.57
CA ASN A 382 -11.98 5.82 26.39
C ASN A 382 -10.48 5.70 26.24
N SER A 383 -9.71 6.33 27.13
CA SER A 383 -8.27 6.44 26.99
C SER A 383 -7.63 6.45 28.38
N SER A 384 -6.39 6.05 28.44
CA SER A 384 -5.60 6.17 29.67
C SER A 384 -5.33 7.64 29.98
N GLU A 385 -5.24 7.99 31.27
CA GLU A 385 -4.81 9.31 31.73
C GLU A 385 -3.44 9.75 31.18
N LYS A 386 -2.66 8.80 30.67
CA LYS A 386 -1.37 9.05 30.01
C LYS A 386 -1.49 9.55 28.57
N ASN A 387 -2.66 9.53 27.98
CA ASN A 387 -2.89 10.03 26.62
C ASN A 387 -2.52 11.52 26.53
N PRO A 388 -1.68 11.93 25.57
CA PRO A 388 -1.28 13.34 25.40
C PRO A 388 -2.47 14.30 25.31
N LEU A 389 -3.52 13.94 24.60
CA LEU A 389 -4.73 14.77 24.45
C LEU A 389 -5.47 14.94 25.78
N VAL A 390 -5.56 13.89 26.59
CA VAL A 390 -6.16 13.97 27.94
C VAL A 390 -5.34 14.87 28.85
N LYS A 391 -4.03 14.81 28.72
CA LYS A 391 -3.09 15.65 29.46
C LYS A 391 -3.16 17.10 29.01
N ASP A 392 -3.27 17.35 27.72
CA ASP A 392 -3.41 18.70 27.16
C ASP A 392 -4.76 19.34 27.56
N LEU A 393 -5.86 18.59 27.52
CA LEU A 393 -7.13 19.04 28.04
C LEU A 393 -7.07 19.27 29.57
N GLY A 394 -6.35 18.42 30.29
CA GLY A 394 -6.08 18.61 31.71
C GLY A 394 -5.33 19.90 32.00
N ASN A 395 -4.31 20.20 31.24
CA ASN A 395 -3.53 21.44 31.32
C ASN A 395 -4.40 22.67 30.96
N SER A 396 -5.17 22.55 29.89
CA SER A 396 -6.11 23.61 29.46
C SER A 396 -7.18 23.87 30.51
N MET A 397 -7.73 22.81 31.09
CA MET A 397 -8.70 22.89 32.18
C MET A 397 -8.08 23.54 33.43
N GLN A 398 -6.84 23.18 33.78
CA GLN A 398 -6.13 23.81 34.91
C GLN A 398 -5.81 25.28 34.65
N SER A 399 -5.44 25.63 33.43
CA SER A 399 -5.25 27.02 33.02
C SER A 399 -6.53 27.80 33.08
N MET A 400 -7.62 27.25 32.50
CA MET A 400 -8.93 27.88 32.53
C MET A 400 -9.45 28.03 33.96
N LYS A 401 -9.31 27.02 34.81
CA LYS A 401 -9.60 27.10 36.23
C LYS A 401 -8.89 28.26 36.91
N ARG A 402 -7.60 28.48 36.67
CA ARG A 402 -6.83 29.61 37.20
C ARG A 402 -7.36 30.93 36.67
N THR A 403 -7.66 31.00 35.36
CA THR A 403 -8.23 32.20 34.73
C THR A 403 -9.57 32.56 35.35
N ILE A 404 -10.45 31.56 35.52
CA ILE A 404 -11.78 31.79 36.17
C ILE A 404 -11.57 32.23 37.61
N LEU A 405 -10.69 31.58 38.39
CA LEU A 405 -10.39 31.98 39.76
C LEU A 405 -9.91 33.43 39.82
N GLN A 406 -9.00 33.82 38.95
CA GLN A 406 -8.52 35.20 38.90
C GLN A 406 -9.63 36.18 38.50
N SER A 407 -10.46 35.82 37.53
CA SER A 407 -11.61 36.62 37.10
C SER A 407 -12.65 36.78 38.22
N VAL A 408 -12.92 35.68 38.95
CA VAL A 408 -13.81 35.68 40.11
C VAL A 408 -13.21 36.45 41.26
N ASP A 409 -11.93 36.33 41.56
CA ASP A 409 -11.26 37.12 42.60
C ASP A 409 -11.30 38.61 42.27
N ASN A 410 -11.04 38.99 41.01
CA ASN A 410 -11.17 40.37 40.56
C ASN A 410 -12.61 40.88 40.69
N LEU A 411 -13.61 40.07 40.36
CA LEU A 411 -15.01 40.39 40.51
C LEU A 411 -15.35 40.59 41.99
N ILE A 412 -14.87 39.69 42.87
CA ILE A 412 -15.08 39.79 44.33
C ILE A 412 -14.51 41.13 44.88
N VAL A 413 -13.30 41.52 44.44
CA VAL A 413 -12.66 42.78 44.79
C VAL A 413 -13.50 43.97 44.31
N SER A 414 -13.93 43.91 43.02
CA SER A 414 -14.80 44.97 42.45
C SER A 414 -16.11 45.11 43.19
N LEU A 415 -16.82 43.98 43.41
CA LEU A 415 -18.10 43.99 44.15
C LEU A 415 -17.94 44.50 45.59
N ASN A 416 -16.89 44.09 46.30
CA ASN A 416 -16.61 44.61 47.64
C ASN A 416 -16.34 46.11 47.62
N THR A 417 -15.66 46.61 46.58
CA THR A 417 -15.41 48.04 46.43
C THR A 417 -16.71 48.83 46.17
N GLN A 418 -17.55 48.31 45.29
CA GLN A 418 -18.87 48.89 45.02
C GLN A 418 -19.78 48.89 46.27
N ILE A 419 -19.86 47.72 46.95
CA ILE A 419 -20.61 47.63 48.22
C ILE A 419 -20.12 48.63 49.24
N ARG A 420 -18.78 48.80 49.34
CA ARG A 420 -18.19 49.78 50.28
C ARG A 420 -18.58 51.21 49.92
N SER A 421 -18.52 51.55 48.62
CA SER A 421 -18.92 52.88 48.11
C SER A 421 -20.40 53.18 48.44
N ILE A 422 -21.32 52.23 48.11
CA ILE A 422 -22.71 52.42 48.32
C ILE A 422 -23.03 52.47 49.84
N ARG A 423 -22.30 51.68 50.69
CA ARG A 423 -22.45 51.77 52.16
C ARG A 423 -22.02 53.12 52.67
N GLN A 424 -21.01 53.77 52.11
CA GLN A 424 -20.60 55.12 52.48
C GLN A 424 -21.70 56.12 52.12
N GLN A 425 -22.34 55.95 50.93
CA GLN A 425 -23.49 56.76 50.58
C GLN A 425 -24.70 56.54 51.53
N GLU A 426 -24.96 55.29 51.93
CA GLU A 426 -26.00 54.91 52.87
C GLU A 426 -25.80 55.53 54.27
N VAL A 427 -24.50 55.56 54.69
CA VAL A 427 -24.13 56.26 55.96
C VAL A 427 -24.44 57.75 55.88
N ALA A 428 -24.12 58.38 54.74
CA ALA A 428 -24.43 59.84 54.57
C ALA A 428 -25.92 60.05 54.50
N THR A 429 -26.68 59.21 53.79
CA THR A 429 -28.18 59.28 53.75
C THR A 429 -28.77 59.03 55.12
N THR A 430 -28.19 58.13 55.91
CA THR A 430 -28.61 57.76 57.24
C THR A 430 -28.31 58.86 58.27
N GLN A 431 -27.22 59.60 58.11
CA GLN A 431 -26.92 60.75 58.96
C GLN A 431 -27.95 61.93 58.78
N GLN A 432 -28.44 62.10 57.55
CA GLN A 432 -29.51 63.06 57.28
C GLN A 432 -30.88 62.63 57.86
N LEU A 433 -31.12 61.30 57.93
CA LEU A 433 -32.30 60.74 58.65
C LEU A 433 -32.20 60.83 60.19
N ALA A 434 -30.98 61.07 60.77
CA ALA A 434 -30.80 61.08 62.24
C ALA A 434 -31.48 62.20 62.99
N SER A 435 -32.16 63.11 62.31
CA SER A 435 -33.03 64.14 62.93
C SER A 435 -34.49 63.64 63.24
N ASN A 436 -34.84 62.37 62.87
CA ASN A 436 -36.13 61.81 63.11
C ASN A 436 -36.08 60.73 64.22
N PRO A 437 -37.20 60.42 64.89
CA PRO A 437 -37.22 59.48 65.99
C PRO A 437 -36.65 58.14 65.67
N SER A 438 -35.81 57.57 66.56
CA SER A 438 -35.10 56.34 66.41
C SER A 438 -35.93 55.11 66.01
N GLN A 439 -37.20 55.13 66.39
CA GLN A 439 -38.18 54.03 66.15
C GLN A 439 -38.67 53.96 64.69
N ALA A 440 -38.93 55.11 64.05
CA ALA A 440 -39.30 55.16 62.62
C ALA A 440 -38.17 54.76 61.75
N LYS A 441 -36.88 55.08 62.09
CA LYS A 441 -35.69 54.74 61.43
C LYS A 441 -35.43 53.19 61.39
N TYR A 442 -35.69 52.53 62.53
CA TYR A 442 -35.51 51.09 62.64
C TYR A 442 -36.53 50.34 61.76
N LEU A 443 -37.81 50.62 61.88
CA LEU A 443 -38.85 49.99 61.10
C LEU A 443 -38.62 50.14 59.61
N LEU A 444 -38.28 51.34 59.22
CA LEU A 444 -37.93 51.65 57.85
C LEU A 444 -36.74 50.84 57.31
N SER A 445 -35.71 50.66 58.17
CA SER A 445 -34.57 49.84 57.81
C SER A 445 -34.92 48.40 57.61
N VAL A 446 -35.84 47.86 58.40
CA VAL A 446 -36.26 46.44 58.32
C VAL A 446 -37.24 46.25 57.19
N GLU A 447 -38.14 47.17 56.93
CA GLU A 447 -39.07 47.09 55.75
C GLU A 447 -38.31 47.16 54.42
N ARG A 448 -37.19 47.90 54.38
CA ARG A 448 -36.30 47.86 53.19
C ARG A 448 -35.58 46.54 53.04
N GLN A 449 -35.12 45.97 54.15
CA GLN A 449 -34.48 44.66 54.11
C GLN A 449 -35.47 43.60 53.58
N GLN A 450 -36.71 43.69 54.05
CA GLN A 450 -37.79 42.83 53.56
C GLN A 450 -37.98 42.95 52.05
N LYS A 451 -38.23 44.20 51.58
CA LYS A 451 -38.46 44.43 50.15
C LYS A 451 -37.32 43.94 49.23
N VAL A 452 -36.11 44.19 49.67
CA VAL A 452 -34.90 43.75 48.91
C VAL A 452 -34.79 42.23 48.90
N LYS A 453 -35.07 41.54 50.01
CA LYS A 453 -35.09 40.11 50.10
C LYS A 453 -36.23 39.51 49.29
N GLU A 454 -37.38 40.13 49.26
CA GLU A 454 -38.53 39.73 48.45
C GLU A 454 -38.26 39.83 46.96
N GLU A 455 -37.66 40.94 46.49
CA GLU A 455 -37.26 41.10 45.10
C GLU A 455 -36.19 40.02 44.67
N LEU A 456 -35.27 39.74 45.61
CA LEU A 456 -34.30 38.69 45.37
C LEU A 456 -34.92 37.28 45.29
N TYR A 457 -35.83 36.98 46.19
CA TYR A 457 -36.61 35.74 46.20
C TYR A 457 -37.30 35.54 44.86
N LEU A 458 -38.06 36.58 44.42
CA LEU A 458 -38.71 36.53 43.10
C LEU A 458 -37.79 36.37 41.95
N TYR A 459 -36.60 37.03 41.96
CA TYR A 459 -35.57 36.86 40.94
C TYR A 459 -35.04 35.43 40.90
N LEU A 460 -34.69 34.82 42.02
CA LEU A 460 -34.24 33.46 42.09
C LEU A 460 -35.32 32.44 41.69
N LEU A 461 -36.59 32.72 42.07
CA LEU A 461 -37.75 31.93 41.66
C LEU A 461 -37.87 31.93 40.11
N GLN A 462 -37.78 33.13 39.53
CA GLN A 462 -37.78 33.26 38.07
C GLN A 462 -36.61 32.45 37.43
N LYS A 463 -35.42 32.55 38.01
CA LYS A 463 -34.24 31.80 37.50
C LYS A 463 -34.41 30.29 37.66
N ARG A 464 -35.05 29.82 38.71
CA ARG A 464 -35.39 28.40 38.85
C ARG A 464 -36.35 27.95 37.76
N GLU A 465 -37.46 28.70 37.53
CA GLU A 465 -38.42 28.38 36.50
C GLU A 465 -37.77 28.38 35.08
N GLU A 466 -36.91 29.37 34.78
CA GLU A 466 -36.18 29.43 33.53
C GLU A 466 -35.27 28.19 33.35
N ASN A 467 -34.58 27.74 34.41
CA ASN A 467 -33.71 26.55 34.35
C ASN A 467 -34.53 25.25 34.21
N GLU A 468 -35.67 25.12 34.90
CA GLU A 468 -36.57 23.98 34.78
C GLU A 468 -37.23 23.91 33.40
N LEU A 469 -37.63 25.03 32.81
CA LEU A 469 -38.08 25.11 31.42
C LEU A 469 -36.98 24.69 30.45
N SER A 470 -35.75 25.16 30.64
CA SER A 470 -34.61 24.77 29.82
C SER A 470 -34.36 23.27 29.88
N GLN A 471 -34.48 22.67 31.07
CA GLN A 471 -34.37 21.23 31.26
C GLN A 471 -35.53 20.47 30.59
N ALA A 472 -36.77 20.94 30.75
CA ALA A 472 -37.94 20.28 30.18
C ALA A 472 -37.96 20.30 28.63
N PHE A 473 -37.42 21.36 28.03
CA PHE A 473 -37.35 21.52 26.57
C PHE A 473 -36.02 21.17 25.95
N THR A 474 -35.15 20.41 26.64
CA THR A 474 -33.89 19.93 26.05
C THR A 474 -34.21 18.99 24.88
N ALA A 475 -34.09 19.49 23.67
CA ALA A 475 -34.28 18.73 22.43
C ALA A 475 -32.96 18.16 21.94
N TYR A 476 -33.04 17.17 21.07
CA TYR A 476 -31.84 16.63 20.38
C TYR A 476 -31.08 17.71 19.65
N ASN A 477 -29.76 17.69 19.79
CA ASN A 477 -28.85 18.61 19.08
C ASN A 477 -28.74 18.26 17.57
N THR A 478 -29.14 17.07 17.19
CA THR A 478 -29.07 16.66 15.82
C THR A 478 -30.42 16.62 15.13
N ARG A 479 -30.36 16.85 13.81
CA ARG A 479 -31.46 16.54 12.89
C ARG A 479 -30.91 15.63 11.78
N VAL A 480 -31.47 14.44 11.66
CA VAL A 480 -31.14 13.54 10.56
C VAL A 480 -31.63 14.14 9.24
N ILE A 481 -30.72 14.51 8.35
CA ILE A 481 -31.02 14.99 6.99
C ILE A 481 -31.20 13.79 6.07
N THR A 482 -30.27 12.85 6.15
CA THR A 482 -30.30 11.63 5.36
C THR A 482 -30.12 10.45 6.30
N ALA A 483 -31.16 9.61 6.40
CA ALA A 483 -31.03 8.34 7.12
C ALA A 483 -29.96 7.44 6.48
N PRO A 484 -29.38 6.52 7.25
CA PRO A 484 -28.37 5.60 6.72
C PRO A 484 -28.85 4.89 5.46
N ARG A 485 -28.15 5.10 4.35
CA ARG A 485 -28.44 4.51 3.05
C ARG A 485 -27.19 4.43 2.19
N GLY A 486 -27.23 3.64 1.13
CA GLY A 486 -26.12 3.52 0.20
C GLY A 486 -26.47 2.70 -1.03
N SER A 487 -25.48 2.46 -1.87
CA SER A 487 -25.66 1.65 -3.08
C SER A 487 -25.98 0.19 -2.74
N ALA A 488 -26.89 -0.43 -3.52
CA ALA A 488 -27.11 -1.86 -3.46
C ALA A 488 -25.92 -2.67 -4.03
N LEU A 489 -25.03 -2.01 -4.80
CA LEU A 489 -23.84 -2.64 -5.34
C LEU A 489 -22.69 -2.56 -4.33
N PRO A 490 -21.90 -3.64 -4.16
CA PRO A 490 -20.75 -3.63 -3.28
C PRO A 490 -19.69 -2.66 -3.79
N MET A 491 -19.07 -1.92 -2.86
CA MET A 491 -17.97 -1.01 -3.16
C MET A 491 -16.65 -1.75 -3.31
N ALA A 492 -16.44 -2.80 -2.52
CA ALA A 492 -15.25 -3.65 -2.55
C ALA A 492 -15.66 -5.14 -2.51
N PRO A 493 -14.81 -6.04 -3.04
CA PRO A 493 -13.65 -5.77 -3.88
C PRO A 493 -14.05 -5.26 -5.28
N ASN A 494 -13.30 -4.30 -5.82
CA ASN A 494 -13.52 -3.82 -7.18
C ASN A 494 -13.01 -4.87 -8.20
N LYS A 495 -13.94 -5.72 -8.66
CA LYS A 495 -13.63 -6.85 -9.55
C LYS A 495 -12.89 -6.43 -10.81
N LYS A 496 -13.28 -5.28 -11.41
CA LYS A 496 -12.64 -4.78 -12.63
C LYS A 496 -11.17 -4.41 -12.38
N ASN A 497 -10.89 -3.69 -11.31
CA ASN A 497 -9.53 -3.25 -10.99
C ASN A 497 -8.63 -4.44 -10.63
N ILE A 498 -9.13 -5.39 -9.84
CA ILE A 498 -8.36 -6.59 -9.46
C ILE A 498 -8.01 -7.43 -10.69
N LEU A 499 -8.99 -7.67 -11.59
CA LEU A 499 -8.74 -8.40 -12.83
C LEU A 499 -7.81 -7.63 -13.78
N LEU A 500 -7.91 -6.30 -13.83
CA LEU A 500 -7.02 -5.47 -14.63
C LEU A 500 -5.58 -5.51 -14.11
N VAL A 501 -5.39 -5.40 -12.79
CA VAL A 501 -4.07 -5.54 -12.17
C VAL A 501 -3.48 -6.93 -12.39
N ALA A 502 -4.29 -7.98 -12.22
CA ALA A 502 -3.87 -9.35 -12.47
C ALA A 502 -3.47 -9.56 -13.95
N PHE A 503 -4.24 -8.99 -14.89
CA PHE A 503 -3.92 -9.01 -16.32
C PHE A 503 -2.62 -8.29 -16.61
N ALA A 504 -2.43 -7.10 -16.07
CA ALA A 504 -1.20 -6.32 -16.24
C ALA A 504 0.02 -7.06 -15.68
N LEU A 505 -0.08 -7.61 -14.47
CA LEU A 505 1.00 -8.40 -13.85
C LEU A 505 1.28 -9.69 -14.64
N GLY A 506 0.23 -10.37 -15.11
CA GLY A 506 0.35 -11.57 -15.94
C GLY A 506 1.12 -11.35 -17.24
N LEU A 507 1.09 -10.13 -17.79
CA LEU A 507 1.88 -9.72 -18.97
C LEU A 507 3.26 -9.17 -18.60
N LEU A 508 3.35 -8.38 -17.55
CA LEU A 508 4.58 -7.68 -17.18
C LEU A 508 5.66 -8.64 -16.64
N VAL A 509 5.26 -9.58 -15.77
CA VAL A 509 6.22 -10.51 -15.15
C VAL A 509 7.02 -11.32 -16.19
N PRO A 510 6.38 -12.04 -17.15
CA PRO A 510 7.13 -12.77 -18.16
C PRO A 510 7.93 -11.83 -19.07
N ALA A 511 7.43 -10.63 -19.36
CA ALA A 511 8.16 -9.65 -20.17
C ALA A 511 9.48 -9.25 -19.50
N VAL A 512 9.44 -8.95 -18.20
CA VAL A 512 10.65 -8.61 -17.42
C VAL A 512 11.62 -9.78 -17.36
N ILE A 513 11.13 -10.99 -17.08
CA ILE A 513 11.98 -12.19 -17.00
C ILE A 513 12.68 -12.47 -18.34
N ILE A 514 11.92 -12.43 -19.45
CA ILE A 514 12.47 -12.66 -20.79
C ILE A 514 13.48 -11.58 -21.15
N PHE A 515 13.18 -10.32 -20.84
CA PHE A 515 14.08 -9.19 -21.07
C PHE A 515 15.38 -9.34 -20.27
N MET A 516 15.29 -9.72 -19.00
CA MET A 516 16.49 -9.98 -18.18
C MET A 516 17.32 -11.14 -18.73
N GLN A 517 16.68 -12.28 -19.06
CA GLN A 517 17.36 -13.43 -19.65
C GLN A 517 18.10 -13.06 -20.94
N GLU A 518 17.49 -12.23 -21.78
CA GLU A 518 18.04 -11.82 -23.05
C GLU A 518 19.21 -10.84 -22.88
N ASN A 519 19.12 -9.92 -21.93
CA ASN A 519 20.21 -8.98 -21.62
C ASN A 519 21.40 -9.65 -20.91
N MET A 520 21.15 -10.72 -20.14
CA MET A 520 22.22 -11.49 -19.48
C MET A 520 23.00 -12.41 -20.45
N ASN A 521 22.54 -12.55 -21.69
CA ASN A 521 23.24 -13.40 -22.67
C ASN A 521 24.41 -12.63 -23.31
N THR A 522 25.63 -12.94 -22.85
CA THR A 522 26.89 -12.32 -23.29
C THR A 522 27.42 -12.86 -24.62
N LYS A 523 26.75 -13.83 -25.25
CA LYS A 523 27.24 -14.49 -26.44
C LYS A 523 27.00 -13.66 -27.71
N VAL A 524 27.90 -13.84 -28.69
CA VAL A 524 27.76 -13.32 -30.07
C VAL A 524 26.51 -13.96 -30.69
N ARG A 525 25.60 -13.16 -31.24
CA ARG A 525 24.33 -13.66 -31.79
C ARG A 525 24.24 -13.53 -33.31
N GLY A 526 24.89 -12.54 -33.88
CA GLY A 526 24.72 -12.27 -35.27
C GLY A 526 25.70 -11.25 -35.81
N LYS A 527 25.51 -10.89 -37.08
CA LYS A 527 26.36 -9.93 -37.78
C LYS A 527 26.50 -8.59 -37.06
N LYS A 528 25.45 -8.12 -36.41
CA LYS A 528 25.45 -6.82 -35.68
C LYS A 528 26.56 -6.76 -34.63
N ASP A 529 26.85 -7.86 -33.97
CA ASP A 529 27.89 -7.89 -32.94
C ASP A 529 29.31 -7.72 -33.52
N LEU A 530 29.46 -8.03 -34.83
CA LEU A 530 30.70 -7.91 -35.55
C LEU A 530 30.84 -6.61 -36.37
N GLU A 531 29.77 -5.79 -36.48
CA GLU A 531 29.77 -4.59 -37.31
C GLU A 531 30.72 -3.48 -36.80
N ASN A 532 31.04 -3.50 -35.52
CA ASN A 532 31.95 -2.54 -34.92
C ASN A 532 33.43 -2.94 -35.04
N LEU A 533 33.73 -4.12 -35.56
CA LEU A 533 35.10 -4.58 -35.75
C LEU A 533 35.67 -4.05 -37.08
N SER A 534 36.93 -3.67 -37.06
CA SER A 534 37.69 -3.31 -38.28
C SER A 534 38.04 -4.50 -39.11
N VAL A 535 37.92 -5.70 -38.57
CA VAL A 535 38.24 -6.98 -39.25
C VAL A 535 37.28 -7.18 -40.43
N PRO A 536 37.79 -7.48 -41.64
CA PRO A 536 36.93 -7.76 -42.78
C PRO A 536 35.99 -8.94 -42.56
N TYR A 537 34.70 -8.69 -42.71
CA TYR A 537 33.67 -9.71 -42.59
C TYR A 537 33.44 -10.42 -43.92
N LEU A 538 33.64 -11.73 -43.96
CA LEU A 538 33.49 -12.54 -45.16
C LEU A 538 32.06 -13.02 -45.42
N GLY A 539 31.31 -13.34 -44.35
CA GLY A 539 29.97 -13.84 -44.48
C GLY A 539 29.53 -14.71 -43.29
N GLU A 540 28.34 -15.26 -43.41
CA GLU A 540 27.78 -16.10 -42.36
C GLU A 540 27.32 -17.45 -42.90
N ILE A 541 27.32 -18.44 -42.00
CA ILE A 541 26.87 -19.80 -42.28
C ILE A 541 25.73 -20.09 -41.32
N PRO A 542 24.54 -20.40 -41.84
CA PRO A 542 23.40 -20.78 -41.00
C PRO A 542 23.67 -22.05 -40.21
N LEU A 543 23.01 -22.17 -39.05
CA LEU A 543 23.10 -23.38 -38.23
C LEU A 543 22.58 -24.60 -39.03
N TYR A 544 23.47 -25.54 -39.24
CA TYR A 544 23.10 -26.81 -39.85
C TYR A 544 22.55 -27.76 -38.80
N SER A 545 21.22 -28.02 -38.85
CA SER A 545 20.56 -29.02 -38.01
C SER A 545 20.17 -30.22 -38.87
N ASN A 546 20.81 -31.35 -38.62
CA ASN A 546 20.43 -32.59 -39.29
C ASN A 546 19.14 -33.16 -38.64
N ASN A 547 17.98 -32.77 -39.16
CA ASN A 547 16.66 -33.16 -38.66
C ASN A 547 16.29 -34.66 -38.83
N LYS A 548 17.25 -35.52 -39.15
CA LYS A 548 16.98 -36.95 -39.13
C LYS A 548 17.21 -37.51 -37.73
N LYS A 549 16.12 -37.56 -36.93
CA LYS A 549 16.01 -38.39 -35.74
C LYS A 549 16.34 -39.85 -36.09
N LYS A 550 17.62 -40.26 -36.03
CA LYS A 550 18.00 -41.63 -35.84
C LYS A 550 18.87 -41.71 -34.59
N LYS A 551 18.28 -42.19 -33.52
CA LYS A 551 18.96 -42.75 -32.38
C LYS A 551 19.85 -43.89 -32.91
N ASN A 552 21.12 -43.88 -32.46
CA ASN A 552 22.12 -44.92 -32.66
C ASN A 552 22.72 -45.03 -34.08
N LYS A 553 23.80 -44.21 -34.25
CA LYS A 553 25.06 -44.65 -34.87
C LYS A 553 26.04 -43.47 -34.76
N SER A 554 27.31 -43.75 -34.50
CA SER A 554 28.43 -42.80 -34.56
C SER A 554 28.15 -41.80 -35.69
N GLN A 555 28.08 -40.48 -35.32
CA GLN A 555 27.89 -39.43 -36.33
C GLN A 555 29.11 -39.41 -37.23
N GLU A 556 29.05 -40.09 -38.38
CA GLU A 556 30.00 -39.87 -39.45
C GLU A 556 29.91 -38.41 -39.89
N LYS A 557 30.97 -37.68 -39.75
CA LYS A 557 31.08 -36.32 -40.24
C LYS A 557 30.94 -36.35 -41.75
N THR A 558 29.91 -35.72 -42.30
CA THR A 558 29.64 -35.69 -43.76
C THR A 558 29.85 -34.31 -44.33
N ILE A 559 30.40 -34.27 -45.54
CA ILE A 559 30.47 -33.04 -46.34
C ILE A 559 29.04 -32.69 -46.77
N VAL A 560 28.63 -31.43 -46.51
CA VAL A 560 27.25 -30.96 -46.74
C VAL A 560 27.12 -30.23 -48.07
N VAL A 561 28.21 -29.66 -48.56
CA VAL A 561 28.30 -28.98 -49.87
C VAL A 561 28.31 -29.99 -50.96
N GLU A 562 27.30 -29.96 -51.88
CA GLU A 562 27.13 -30.88 -52.99
C GLU A 562 26.87 -30.12 -54.29
N GLU A 563 27.32 -30.68 -55.38
CA GLU A 563 27.10 -30.13 -56.72
C GLU A 563 25.58 -30.13 -57.07
N GLY A 564 25.10 -29.03 -57.63
CA GLY A 564 23.71 -28.90 -58.01
C GLY A 564 22.73 -28.63 -56.85
N ASN A 565 23.12 -28.82 -55.61
CA ASN A 565 22.29 -28.57 -54.45
C ASN A 565 22.15 -27.07 -54.16
N ARG A 566 20.89 -26.59 -54.02
CA ARG A 566 20.55 -25.16 -53.80
C ARG A 566 20.03 -24.87 -52.40
N ASN A 567 20.31 -25.70 -51.42
CA ASN A 567 19.94 -25.42 -50.05
C ASN A 567 20.72 -24.19 -49.49
N ILE A 568 20.19 -23.64 -48.40
CA ILE A 568 20.71 -22.42 -47.77
C ILE A 568 22.22 -22.55 -47.42
N ILE A 569 22.68 -23.73 -47.00
CA ILE A 569 24.07 -24.00 -46.65
C ILE A 569 24.95 -23.95 -47.88
N ASN A 570 24.57 -24.63 -48.97
CA ASN A 570 25.30 -24.61 -50.23
C ASN A 570 25.45 -23.20 -50.78
N GLU A 571 24.35 -22.38 -50.71
CA GLU A 571 24.40 -20.99 -51.11
C GLU A 571 25.32 -20.14 -50.23
N ALA A 572 25.28 -20.34 -48.88
CA ALA A 572 26.21 -19.66 -48.00
C ALA A 572 27.68 -19.94 -48.34
N PHE A 573 28.01 -21.19 -48.64
CA PHE A 573 29.37 -21.54 -49.06
C PHE A 573 29.72 -21.02 -50.46
N ARG A 574 28.76 -20.90 -51.41
CA ARG A 574 28.98 -20.24 -52.71
C ARG A 574 29.31 -18.77 -52.57
N VAL A 575 28.54 -18.08 -51.69
CA VAL A 575 28.77 -16.66 -51.37
C VAL A 575 30.12 -16.48 -50.71
N LEU A 576 30.44 -17.30 -49.70
CA LEU A 576 31.74 -17.26 -49.01
C LEU A 576 32.91 -17.53 -49.98
N ARG A 577 32.78 -18.53 -50.86
CA ARG A 577 33.79 -18.78 -51.93
C ARG A 577 34.00 -17.54 -52.81
N SER A 578 32.91 -16.94 -53.27
CA SER A 578 32.97 -15.72 -54.11
C SER A 578 33.64 -14.55 -53.36
N ASN A 579 33.35 -14.39 -52.06
CA ASN A 579 33.95 -13.35 -51.23
C ASN A 579 35.46 -13.62 -50.98
N VAL A 580 35.86 -14.88 -50.78
CA VAL A 580 37.26 -15.26 -50.65
C VAL A 580 38.00 -14.97 -51.97
N ASP A 581 37.42 -15.32 -53.13
CA ASP A 581 37.98 -15.01 -54.43
C ASP A 581 38.10 -13.50 -54.70
N PHE A 582 37.10 -12.75 -54.34
CA PHE A 582 37.06 -11.30 -54.50
C PHE A 582 38.14 -10.58 -53.66
N MET A 583 38.42 -11.10 -52.45
CA MET A 583 39.41 -10.53 -51.55
C MET A 583 40.86 -10.86 -51.96
N LYS A 584 41.08 -11.69 -52.95
CA LYS A 584 42.45 -11.93 -53.47
C LYS A 584 42.98 -10.67 -54.12
N ASN A 585 44.19 -10.31 -53.72
CA ASN A 585 44.89 -9.20 -54.34
C ASN A 585 45.31 -9.62 -55.73
N LYS A 586 45.03 -8.88 -56.79
CA LYS A 586 45.32 -9.24 -58.18
C LYS A 586 46.81 -9.45 -58.45
N ASN A 587 47.63 -8.91 -57.53
CA ASN A 587 49.08 -8.92 -57.70
C ASN A 587 49.80 -9.99 -56.83
N THR A 588 49.06 -10.79 -56.04
CA THR A 588 49.67 -11.84 -55.19
C THR A 588 48.90 -13.15 -55.34
N ASP A 589 49.68 -14.22 -55.56
CA ASP A 589 49.16 -15.58 -55.69
C ASP A 589 48.82 -16.14 -54.29
N GLN A 590 47.58 -15.76 -53.75
CA GLN A 590 47.13 -16.21 -52.46
C GLN A 590 46.51 -17.61 -52.57
N LYS A 591 47.22 -18.63 -52.10
CA LYS A 591 46.86 -20.06 -52.21
C LYS A 591 46.56 -20.68 -50.83
N VAL A 592 47.28 -20.24 -49.79
CA VAL A 592 47.27 -20.89 -48.47
C VAL A 592 46.33 -20.10 -47.50
N PHE A 593 45.32 -20.77 -47.06
CA PHE A 593 44.32 -20.24 -46.13
C PHE A 593 44.37 -21.00 -44.81
N VAL A 594 44.70 -20.32 -43.72
CA VAL A 594 44.65 -20.88 -42.37
C VAL A 594 43.27 -20.61 -41.77
N ILE A 595 42.67 -21.61 -41.14
CA ILE A 595 41.36 -21.53 -40.50
C ILE A 595 41.52 -21.78 -39.02
N THR A 596 41.10 -20.82 -38.20
CA THR A 596 41.20 -20.90 -36.74
C THR A 596 40.02 -20.23 -36.05
N SER A 597 40.01 -20.24 -34.72
CA SER A 597 38.98 -19.62 -33.86
C SER A 597 39.48 -19.44 -32.43
N PHE A 598 38.74 -18.77 -31.55
CA PHE A 598 39.01 -18.79 -30.09
C PHE A 598 38.66 -20.14 -29.47
N ASN A 599 37.46 -20.65 -29.74
CA ASN A 599 36.89 -21.78 -29.00
C ASN A 599 36.96 -23.08 -29.81
N THR A 600 37.06 -24.20 -29.07
CA THR A 600 36.72 -25.50 -29.62
C THR A 600 35.24 -25.56 -29.98
N GLY A 601 34.85 -26.34 -31.00
CA GLY A 601 33.44 -26.43 -31.41
C GLY A 601 32.90 -25.22 -32.20
N SER A 602 33.74 -24.25 -32.57
CA SER A 602 33.35 -23.11 -33.45
C SER A 602 32.96 -23.53 -34.85
N GLY A 603 33.29 -24.76 -35.23
CA GLY A 603 32.96 -25.33 -36.55
C GLY A 603 34.03 -25.09 -37.60
N LYS A 604 35.30 -24.89 -37.22
CA LYS A 604 36.46 -24.72 -38.11
C LYS A 604 36.54 -25.82 -39.15
N SER A 605 36.68 -27.08 -38.70
CA SER A 605 36.82 -28.24 -39.59
C SER A 605 35.60 -28.45 -40.50
N PHE A 606 34.39 -28.15 -40.01
CA PHE A 606 33.18 -28.10 -40.84
C PHE A 606 33.31 -27.04 -41.94
N PHE A 607 33.78 -25.86 -41.58
CA PHE A 607 34.00 -24.78 -42.52
C PHE A 607 35.09 -25.13 -43.51
N SER A 608 36.25 -25.64 -43.04
CA SER A 608 37.41 -25.97 -43.84
C SER A 608 37.10 -26.95 -44.97
N VAL A 609 36.42 -28.05 -44.62
CA VAL A 609 36.10 -29.10 -45.61
C VAL A 609 35.04 -28.61 -46.60
N ASN A 610 34.01 -27.91 -46.14
CA ASN A 610 32.90 -27.47 -47.00
C ASN A 610 33.29 -26.31 -47.93
N ILE A 611 34.14 -25.36 -47.46
CA ILE A 611 34.65 -24.28 -48.33
C ILE A 611 35.58 -24.88 -49.41
N ALA A 612 36.46 -25.80 -49.00
CA ALA A 612 37.33 -26.50 -49.92
C ALA A 612 36.52 -27.25 -50.99
N THR A 613 35.50 -28.01 -50.59
CA THR A 613 34.59 -28.70 -51.50
C THR A 613 33.92 -27.72 -52.47
N SER A 614 33.50 -26.54 -51.99
CA SER A 614 32.91 -25.51 -52.84
C SER A 614 33.84 -25.02 -53.96
N PHE A 615 35.15 -24.94 -53.65
CA PHE A 615 36.17 -24.62 -54.67
C PHE A 615 36.45 -25.80 -55.61
N ALA A 616 36.49 -27.03 -55.08
CA ALA A 616 36.75 -28.25 -55.91
C ALA A 616 35.63 -28.48 -56.94
N ILE A 617 34.34 -28.22 -56.56
CA ILE A 617 33.20 -28.25 -57.48
C ILE A 617 33.35 -27.24 -58.61
N LYS A 618 34.04 -26.10 -58.39
CA LYS A 618 34.37 -25.16 -59.47
C LYS A 618 35.51 -25.57 -60.35
N GLY A 619 36.01 -26.78 -60.20
CA GLY A 619 37.15 -27.35 -61.03
C GLY A 619 38.54 -26.92 -60.56
N LYS A 620 38.66 -26.34 -59.34
CA LYS A 620 39.97 -25.99 -58.77
C LYS A 620 40.58 -27.17 -58.04
N LYS A 621 41.92 -27.35 -58.18
CA LYS A 621 42.66 -28.39 -57.44
C LYS A 621 42.87 -27.91 -56.01
N VAL A 622 42.17 -28.49 -55.03
CA VAL A 622 42.14 -28.02 -53.67
C VAL A 622 42.67 -29.08 -52.70
N LEU A 623 43.50 -28.63 -51.76
CA LEU A 623 44.03 -29.44 -50.68
C LEU A 623 43.45 -28.93 -49.33
N VAL A 624 42.96 -29.84 -48.48
CA VAL A 624 42.69 -29.59 -47.09
C VAL A 624 43.76 -30.30 -46.26
N ILE A 625 44.39 -29.56 -45.38
CA ILE A 625 45.40 -30.08 -44.45
C ILE A 625 44.78 -30.06 -43.03
N ASP A 626 44.86 -31.22 -42.39
CA ASP A 626 44.47 -31.29 -40.94
C ASP A 626 45.67 -30.85 -40.11
N GLY A 627 45.73 -29.54 -39.80
CA GLY A 627 46.82 -28.93 -39.06
C GLY A 627 46.71 -29.07 -37.56
N ASP A 628 45.52 -29.53 -37.06
CA ASP A 628 45.35 -29.89 -35.65
C ASP A 628 45.85 -31.31 -35.40
N LEU A 629 47.12 -31.44 -35.23
CA LEU A 629 47.80 -32.77 -35.07
C LEU A 629 47.38 -33.46 -33.77
N ARG A 630 46.70 -32.76 -32.86
CA ARG A 630 46.20 -33.26 -31.57
C ARG A 630 44.84 -33.91 -31.70
N HIS A 631 44.02 -33.37 -32.64
CA HIS A 631 42.64 -33.80 -32.83
C HIS A 631 42.38 -34.09 -34.31
N ARG A 632 42.15 -35.32 -34.68
CA ARG A 632 41.89 -35.77 -36.07
C ARG A 632 40.56 -35.21 -36.61
N SER A 633 40.40 -33.90 -36.63
CA SER A 633 39.11 -33.24 -36.89
C SER A 633 38.68 -33.33 -38.36
N ILE A 634 39.58 -33.05 -39.27
CA ILE A 634 39.41 -33.25 -40.74
C ILE A 634 39.54 -34.71 -41.13
N SER A 635 40.46 -35.40 -40.50
CA SER A 635 40.71 -36.84 -40.76
C SER A 635 39.43 -37.68 -40.60
N ALA A 636 38.56 -37.30 -39.73
CA ALA A 636 37.26 -37.95 -39.53
C ALA A 636 36.32 -37.89 -40.75
N TYR A 637 36.47 -36.90 -41.64
CA TYR A 637 35.66 -36.79 -42.85
C TYR A 637 36.14 -37.79 -43.97
N VAL A 638 37.35 -38.28 -43.86
CA VAL A 638 37.93 -39.19 -44.82
C VAL A 638 38.22 -40.55 -44.20
N GLY A 639 37.53 -40.94 -43.15
CA GLY A 639 37.64 -42.27 -42.54
C GLY A 639 38.87 -42.48 -41.65
N SER A 640 39.47 -41.38 -41.15
CA SER A 640 40.62 -41.37 -40.22
C SER A 640 41.74 -42.32 -40.59
N PRO A 641 42.41 -42.16 -41.78
CA PRO A 641 43.43 -43.02 -42.24
C PRO A 641 44.65 -43.04 -41.31
N LYS A 642 45.44 -44.17 -41.33
CA LYS A 642 46.60 -44.35 -40.44
C LYS A 642 47.84 -43.58 -40.92
N LYS A 643 47.94 -43.31 -42.23
CA LYS A 643 48.99 -42.48 -42.79
C LYS A 643 48.50 -41.02 -42.93
N GLY A 644 49.29 -40.06 -42.54
CA GLY A 644 48.94 -38.65 -42.61
C GLY A 644 50.19 -37.75 -42.53
N LEU A 645 49.87 -36.45 -42.30
CA LEU A 645 50.84 -35.37 -42.16
C LEU A 645 51.93 -35.68 -41.11
N SER A 646 51.50 -36.12 -39.93
CA SER A 646 52.42 -36.44 -38.84
C SER A 646 53.35 -37.60 -39.14
N ASP A 647 52.88 -38.60 -39.91
CA ASP A 647 53.73 -39.77 -40.29
C ASP A 647 54.76 -39.39 -41.35
N TYR A 648 54.40 -38.45 -42.24
CA TYR A 648 55.37 -37.90 -43.21
C TYR A 648 56.43 -37.03 -42.51
N LEU A 649 55.99 -36.11 -41.62
CA LEU A 649 56.90 -35.25 -40.88
C LEU A 649 57.84 -36.07 -39.97
N GLY A 650 57.29 -37.08 -39.31
CA GLY A 650 58.02 -38.01 -38.44
C GLY A 650 58.80 -39.07 -39.14
N ASN A 651 59.03 -38.97 -40.46
CA ASN A 651 59.86 -39.92 -41.32
C ASN A 651 59.27 -41.36 -41.33
N ARG A 652 58.08 -41.63 -41.04
CA ARG A 652 57.38 -42.92 -41.11
C ARG A 652 56.86 -43.21 -42.51
N VAL A 653 56.67 -42.16 -43.29
CA VAL A 653 56.19 -42.20 -44.66
C VAL A 653 57.20 -41.38 -45.47
N ALA A 654 57.75 -42.00 -46.53
CA ALA A 654 58.82 -41.37 -47.32
C ALA A 654 58.27 -40.28 -48.24
N ASN A 655 57.11 -40.46 -48.80
CA ASN A 655 56.52 -39.51 -49.74
C ASN A 655 55.15 -39.03 -49.21
N TRP A 656 54.92 -37.72 -49.14
CA TRP A 656 53.69 -37.12 -48.68
C TRP A 656 52.48 -37.54 -49.54
N ASN A 657 52.65 -37.90 -50.82
CA ASN A 657 51.62 -38.42 -51.71
C ASN A 657 50.94 -39.71 -51.18
N GLU A 658 51.68 -40.53 -50.41
CA GLU A 658 51.12 -41.74 -49.79
C GLU A 658 50.25 -41.50 -48.67
N ALA A 659 50.28 -40.29 -48.07
CA ALA A 659 49.43 -39.85 -46.99
C ALA A 659 48.17 -39.05 -47.46
N LEU A 660 48.08 -38.77 -48.75
CA LEU A 660 47.04 -38.00 -49.38
C LEU A 660 45.79 -38.86 -49.62
N VAL A 661 44.66 -38.33 -49.31
CA VAL A 661 43.37 -38.98 -49.59
C VAL A 661 42.55 -38.09 -50.53
N ILE A 662 42.18 -38.69 -51.67
CA ILE A 662 41.32 -38.04 -52.66
C ILE A 662 39.87 -38.35 -52.28
N ASP A 663 38.99 -37.28 -52.20
CA ASP A 663 37.57 -37.48 -51.89
C ASP A 663 36.86 -38.29 -53.01
N LYS A 664 36.08 -39.27 -52.58
CA LYS A 664 35.41 -40.20 -53.54
C LYS A 664 34.36 -39.52 -54.44
N LYS A 665 33.75 -38.40 -53.94
CA LYS A 665 32.71 -37.66 -54.67
C LYS A 665 33.33 -36.49 -55.50
N HIS A 666 34.46 -35.94 -55.11
CA HIS A 666 35.03 -34.73 -55.70
C HIS A 666 36.55 -34.99 -56.01
N ALA A 667 36.80 -35.36 -57.20
CA ALA A 667 38.20 -35.75 -57.66
C ALA A 667 39.23 -34.62 -57.49
N ASN A 668 38.76 -33.34 -57.45
CA ASN A 668 39.69 -32.20 -57.28
C ASN A 668 39.83 -31.80 -55.76
N LEU A 669 39.18 -32.50 -54.83
CA LEU A 669 39.30 -32.31 -53.37
C LEU A 669 40.24 -33.37 -52.82
N HIS A 670 41.39 -32.92 -52.41
CA HIS A 670 42.42 -33.73 -51.76
C HIS A 670 42.49 -33.38 -50.28
N VAL A 671 42.69 -34.38 -49.42
CA VAL A 671 42.80 -34.19 -47.96
C VAL A 671 44.11 -34.80 -47.49
N LEU A 672 44.87 -34.02 -46.73
CA LEU A 672 46.08 -34.52 -46.04
C LEU A 672 45.68 -34.66 -44.54
N PRO A 673 45.28 -35.86 -44.11
CA PRO A 673 44.85 -36.13 -42.75
C PRO A 673 46.00 -36.07 -41.75
N VAL A 674 45.75 -36.05 -40.45
CA VAL A 674 46.76 -36.10 -39.40
C VAL A 674 47.61 -37.42 -39.51
N GLY A 675 46.91 -38.52 -39.67
CA GLY A 675 47.52 -39.83 -39.51
C GLY A 675 47.60 -40.27 -38.05
N THR A 676 48.80 -40.73 -37.64
CA THR A 676 49.02 -41.07 -36.22
C THR A 676 49.23 -39.83 -35.42
N ILE A 677 48.51 -39.69 -34.25
CA ILE A 677 48.71 -38.55 -33.36
C ILE A 677 50.11 -38.58 -32.77
N PRO A 678 50.96 -37.58 -33.04
CA PRO A 678 52.33 -37.56 -32.55
C PRO A 678 52.39 -37.09 -31.08
N PRO A 679 53.39 -37.47 -30.30
CA PRO A 679 53.59 -36.94 -28.93
C PRO A 679 54.08 -35.49 -28.91
N ASN A 680 54.73 -35.01 -29.97
CA ASN A 680 55.39 -33.74 -30.16
C ASN A 680 54.82 -32.95 -31.38
N PRO A 681 53.58 -32.56 -31.43
CA PRO A 681 52.94 -31.93 -32.59
C PRO A 681 53.53 -30.57 -32.95
N THR A 682 53.97 -29.75 -32.04
CA THR A 682 54.53 -28.44 -32.27
C THR A 682 55.89 -28.53 -32.95
N GLU A 683 56.77 -29.38 -32.44
CA GLU A 683 58.08 -29.58 -32.95
C GLU A 683 58.07 -30.12 -34.43
N LEU A 684 57.12 -31.00 -34.76
CA LEU A 684 56.93 -31.48 -36.13
C LEU A 684 56.47 -30.38 -37.08
N LEU A 685 55.72 -29.39 -36.61
CA LEU A 685 55.29 -28.27 -37.42
C LEU A 685 56.38 -27.19 -37.59
N GLU A 686 57.37 -27.12 -36.67
CA GLU A 686 58.51 -26.23 -36.72
C GLU A 686 59.67 -26.82 -37.62
N ASP A 687 59.59 -28.08 -37.89
CA ASP A 687 60.64 -28.78 -38.71
C ASP A 687 60.69 -28.21 -40.13
N GLU A 688 61.88 -28.05 -40.67
CA GLU A 688 62.19 -27.57 -42.03
C GLU A 688 61.48 -28.42 -43.12
N LYS A 689 61.16 -29.67 -42.77
CA LYS A 689 60.40 -30.58 -43.63
C LYS A 689 58.97 -30.11 -43.87
N PHE A 690 58.30 -29.48 -42.87
CA PHE A 690 56.96 -28.85 -43.02
C PHE A 690 57.05 -27.66 -43.96
N ALA A 691 58.06 -26.80 -43.79
CA ALA A 691 58.31 -25.66 -44.69
C ALA A 691 58.49 -26.10 -46.14
N THR A 692 59.34 -27.15 -46.39
CA THR A 692 59.55 -27.70 -47.68
C THR A 692 58.29 -28.31 -48.29
N LEU A 693 57.53 -29.03 -47.49
CA LEU A 693 56.21 -29.57 -47.88
C LEU A 693 55.28 -28.47 -48.36
N MET A 694 55.17 -27.38 -47.57
CA MET A 694 54.26 -26.26 -47.91
C MET A 694 54.63 -25.56 -49.20
N GLN A 695 55.94 -25.48 -49.52
CA GLN A 695 56.42 -24.98 -50.80
C GLN A 695 56.07 -25.88 -51.98
N ILE A 696 56.21 -27.19 -51.82
CA ILE A 696 55.82 -28.17 -52.85
C ILE A 696 54.34 -28.11 -53.12
N LEU A 697 53.50 -28.13 -52.03
CA LEU A 697 52.05 -28.10 -52.11
C LEU A 697 51.56 -26.82 -52.77
N ARG A 698 52.21 -25.68 -52.51
CA ARG A 698 51.83 -24.38 -53.06
C ARG A 698 51.99 -24.37 -54.62
N ASN A 699 52.92 -25.16 -55.14
CA ASN A 699 53.12 -25.31 -56.61
C ASN A 699 52.12 -26.26 -57.27
N GLU A 700 51.61 -27.24 -56.49
CA GLU A 700 50.68 -28.26 -56.99
C GLU A 700 49.20 -27.95 -56.91
N TYR A 701 48.82 -27.08 -56.00
CA TYR A 701 47.41 -26.78 -55.71
C TYR A 701 47.03 -25.30 -55.99
N ASP A 702 45.78 -25.10 -56.43
CA ASP A 702 45.24 -23.78 -56.63
C ASP A 702 44.86 -23.15 -55.27
N TYR A 703 44.34 -23.97 -54.30
CA TYR A 703 43.98 -23.62 -53.01
C TYR A 703 44.40 -24.65 -51.97
N ILE A 704 44.92 -24.18 -50.84
CA ILE A 704 45.30 -25.00 -49.70
C ILE A 704 44.58 -24.43 -48.46
N PHE A 705 43.68 -25.18 -47.81
CA PHE A 705 43.04 -24.85 -46.60
C PHE A 705 43.64 -25.64 -45.45
N VAL A 706 44.22 -24.98 -44.46
CA VAL A 706 44.79 -25.59 -43.27
C VAL A 706 43.87 -25.37 -42.06
N ASP A 707 43.31 -26.47 -41.57
CA ASP A 707 42.45 -26.44 -40.34
C ASP A 707 43.37 -26.46 -39.13
N CYS A 708 43.37 -25.37 -38.38
CA CYS A 708 44.26 -25.21 -37.23
C CYS A 708 43.48 -25.29 -35.90
N PRO A 709 44.15 -25.64 -34.79
CA PRO A 709 43.54 -25.58 -33.46
C PRO A 709 43.13 -24.16 -33.09
N PRO A 710 42.31 -23.97 -32.02
CA PRO A 710 42.02 -22.65 -31.49
C PRO A 710 43.27 -21.91 -31.02
N ILE A 711 43.35 -20.59 -31.27
CA ILE A 711 44.54 -19.78 -31.00
C ILE A 711 44.89 -19.68 -29.50
N ASP A 712 43.89 -19.77 -28.61
CA ASP A 712 44.11 -19.66 -27.18
C ASP A 712 44.64 -20.94 -26.52
N ILE A 713 44.70 -22.05 -27.27
CA ILE A 713 44.98 -23.34 -26.66
C ILE A 713 46.45 -23.76 -26.94
N VAL A 714 46.95 -23.51 -28.15
CA VAL A 714 48.26 -24.00 -28.55
C VAL A 714 48.95 -23.07 -29.58
N ALA A 715 50.29 -23.06 -29.58
CA ALA A 715 51.11 -22.26 -30.49
C ALA A 715 51.09 -22.76 -31.95
N ASP A 716 50.58 -23.98 -32.21
CA ASP A 716 50.63 -24.66 -33.52
C ASP A 716 50.04 -23.78 -34.65
N THR A 717 48.95 -23.00 -34.34
CA THR A 717 48.35 -22.07 -35.30
C THR A 717 49.30 -20.96 -35.72
N GLN A 718 50.10 -20.42 -34.80
CA GLN A 718 51.07 -19.35 -35.09
C GLN A 718 52.23 -19.83 -35.94
N ILE A 719 52.65 -21.07 -35.78
CA ILE A 719 53.68 -21.70 -36.58
C ILE A 719 53.18 -21.93 -38.02
N ILE A 720 52.02 -22.49 -38.20
CA ILE A 720 51.42 -22.74 -39.52
C ILE A 720 51.11 -21.41 -40.25
N GLU A 721 50.75 -20.37 -39.50
CA GLU A 721 50.40 -19.05 -40.04
C GLU A 721 51.54 -18.38 -40.80
N GLN A 722 52.78 -18.70 -40.47
CA GLN A 722 53.96 -18.21 -41.22
C GLN A 722 53.89 -18.54 -42.73
N TYR A 723 53.23 -19.64 -43.06
CA TYR A 723 53.05 -20.12 -44.44
C TYR A 723 51.76 -19.65 -45.08
N ALA A 724 50.89 -19.02 -44.33
CA ALA A 724 49.58 -18.55 -44.77
C ALA A 724 49.69 -17.28 -45.63
N ASP A 725 48.76 -17.14 -46.56
CA ASP A 725 48.53 -15.92 -47.32
C ASP A 725 47.34 -15.14 -46.69
N ARG A 726 46.42 -15.86 -46.03
CA ARG A 726 45.26 -15.29 -45.38
C ARG A 726 44.78 -16.18 -44.24
N THR A 727 44.32 -15.55 -43.17
CA THR A 727 43.70 -16.25 -42.03
C THR A 727 42.22 -16.00 -42.01
N LEU A 728 41.43 -17.08 -41.92
CA LEU A 728 39.99 -17.10 -41.83
C LEU A 728 39.60 -17.46 -40.40
N PHE A 729 39.06 -16.48 -39.68
CA PHE A 729 38.71 -16.62 -38.29
C PHE A 729 37.25 -16.99 -38.12
N VAL A 730 36.95 -18.13 -37.54
CA VAL A 730 35.57 -18.63 -37.37
C VAL A 730 35.04 -18.25 -36.01
N VAL A 731 34.06 -17.36 -36.00
CA VAL A 731 33.24 -16.97 -34.83
C VAL A 731 31.96 -17.77 -34.87
N ARG A 732 31.61 -18.43 -33.79
CA ARG A 732 30.34 -19.18 -33.71
C ARG A 732 29.29 -18.40 -32.92
N ALA A 733 28.13 -18.15 -33.52
CA ALA A 733 26.97 -17.60 -32.87
C ALA A 733 26.50 -18.53 -31.74
N GLY A 734 26.10 -17.94 -30.59
CA GLY A 734 25.69 -18.68 -29.40
C GLY A 734 26.82 -19.34 -28.59
N LEU A 735 28.09 -19.30 -29.09
CA LEU A 735 29.23 -19.91 -28.39
C LEU A 735 30.25 -18.87 -27.91
N LEU A 736 30.72 -18.01 -28.81
CA LEU A 736 31.72 -17.02 -28.48
C LEU A 736 31.16 -15.93 -27.55
N ASP A 737 31.90 -15.59 -26.50
CA ASP A 737 31.59 -14.45 -25.67
C ASP A 737 31.92 -13.15 -26.41
N ARG A 738 31.03 -12.11 -26.24
CA ARG A 738 31.25 -10.80 -26.88
C ARG A 738 32.52 -10.11 -26.39
N SER A 739 32.94 -10.39 -25.15
CA SER A 739 34.19 -9.85 -24.60
C SER A 739 35.43 -10.21 -25.46
N LEU A 740 35.41 -11.37 -26.08
CA LEU A 740 36.51 -11.84 -26.95
C LEU A 740 36.55 -11.13 -28.30
N LEU A 741 35.53 -10.35 -28.66
CA LEU A 741 35.54 -9.56 -29.89
C LEU A 741 36.57 -8.43 -29.84
N SER A 742 36.77 -7.83 -28.65
CA SER A 742 37.85 -6.86 -28.45
C SER A 742 39.23 -7.43 -28.64
N GLU A 743 39.44 -8.70 -28.25
CA GLU A 743 40.69 -9.42 -28.47
C GLU A 743 40.89 -9.73 -29.94
N LEU A 744 39.84 -10.15 -30.66
CA LEU A 744 39.87 -10.33 -32.11
C LEU A 744 40.26 -9.03 -32.83
N GLU A 745 39.73 -7.89 -32.38
CA GLU A 745 40.10 -6.59 -32.91
C GLU A 745 41.58 -6.25 -32.66
N SER A 746 42.09 -6.53 -31.44
CA SER A 746 43.50 -6.32 -31.12
C SER A 746 44.42 -7.18 -32.00
N ILE A 747 44.10 -8.48 -32.20
CA ILE A 747 44.82 -9.42 -33.05
C ILE A 747 44.88 -8.88 -34.48
N TYR A 748 43.82 -8.29 -34.99
CA TYR A 748 43.76 -7.69 -36.32
C TYR A 748 44.59 -6.41 -36.43
N LEU A 749 44.47 -5.50 -35.47
CA LEU A 749 45.20 -4.24 -35.46
C LEU A 749 46.70 -4.42 -35.29
N GLU A 750 47.12 -5.39 -34.48
CA GLU A 750 48.49 -5.78 -34.26
C GLU A 750 49.09 -6.55 -35.45
N LYS A 751 48.27 -6.94 -36.45
CA LYS A 751 48.66 -7.73 -37.63
C LYS A 751 49.33 -9.06 -37.27
N ARG A 752 48.86 -9.69 -36.19
CA ARG A 752 49.41 -10.98 -35.72
C ARG A 752 49.13 -12.13 -36.68
N PHE A 753 48.09 -11.98 -37.53
CA PHE A 753 47.75 -12.93 -38.59
C PHE A 753 47.64 -12.21 -39.93
N LYS A 754 48.14 -12.88 -41.02
CA LYS A 754 48.14 -12.30 -42.37
C LYS A 754 46.75 -12.23 -42.94
N ASN A 755 46.34 -11.03 -43.37
CA ASN A 755 45.08 -10.78 -44.06
C ASN A 755 43.89 -11.40 -43.36
N LEU A 756 43.82 -11.22 -42.00
CA LEU A 756 42.75 -11.77 -41.15
C LEU A 756 41.37 -11.35 -41.64
N SER A 757 40.47 -12.31 -41.70
CA SER A 757 39.07 -12.08 -42.07
C SER A 757 38.16 -12.93 -41.21
N VAL A 758 36.98 -12.44 -40.82
CA VAL A 758 36.05 -13.12 -39.91
C VAL A 758 34.86 -13.74 -40.64
N ILE A 759 34.49 -14.93 -40.19
CA ILE A 759 33.32 -15.68 -40.65
C ILE A 759 32.45 -15.99 -39.46
N LEU A 760 31.14 -15.72 -39.58
CA LEU A 760 30.17 -16.05 -38.55
C LEU A 760 29.52 -17.39 -38.88
N ASN A 761 29.69 -18.38 -38.00
CA ASN A 761 29.12 -19.70 -38.16
C ASN A 761 27.99 -19.99 -37.19
N GLY A 762 27.00 -20.74 -37.63
CA GLY A 762 25.90 -21.20 -36.79
C GLY A 762 24.89 -20.12 -36.46
N THR A 763 24.65 -19.19 -37.38
CA THR A 763 23.57 -18.20 -37.21
C THR A 763 22.23 -18.89 -37.26
N GLU A 764 21.35 -18.55 -36.29
CA GLU A 764 20.00 -19.06 -36.32
C GLU A 764 19.26 -18.47 -37.54
N SER A 765 18.86 -19.32 -38.44
CA SER A 765 17.95 -18.93 -39.52
C SER A 765 16.52 -18.80 -38.98
N THR A 766 16.30 -17.90 -38.02
CA THR A 766 14.94 -17.54 -37.60
C THR A 766 14.27 -16.92 -38.81
N GLY A 767 13.30 -17.62 -39.32
CA GLY A 767 12.54 -17.48 -40.55
C GLY A 767 12.04 -16.13 -41.03
N GLY A 768 12.80 -15.04 -40.85
CA GLY A 768 12.38 -13.72 -41.30
C GLY A 768 13.51 -12.82 -41.84
N ARG A 769 14.70 -12.93 -41.32
CA ARG A 769 15.77 -11.94 -41.65
C ARG A 769 16.70 -12.32 -42.81
N TYR A 770 16.99 -13.60 -42.96
CA TYR A 770 17.79 -14.08 -44.10
C TYR A 770 16.99 -14.03 -45.43
N SER A 771 15.70 -14.30 -45.32
CA SER A 771 14.75 -14.24 -46.42
C SER A 771 14.52 -12.82 -46.97
N TYR A 772 14.46 -11.82 -46.10
CA TYR A 772 14.19 -10.42 -46.51
C TYR A 772 15.42 -9.72 -47.13
N ARG A 773 16.63 -10.09 -46.74
CA ARG A 773 17.82 -9.33 -47.15
C ARG A 773 18.48 -9.87 -48.44
N TYR A 774 18.14 -11.10 -48.81
CA TYR A 774 18.65 -11.78 -50.04
C TYR A 774 17.53 -12.22 -50.99
N GLY A 775 16.29 -11.81 -50.76
CA GLY A 775 15.19 -12.05 -51.70
C GLY A 775 14.72 -13.52 -51.79
N TYR A 776 15.05 -14.37 -50.85
CA TYR A 776 14.83 -15.82 -50.94
C TYR A 776 13.51 -16.36 -50.48
N HIS A 777 12.53 -15.53 -50.04
CA HIS A 777 11.32 -16.12 -49.46
C HIS A 777 10.10 -16.22 -50.33
N ASN A 778 9.98 -15.60 -51.48
CA ASN A 778 8.77 -15.79 -52.32
C ASN A 778 9.02 -15.63 -53.83
N GLY A 779 10.23 -15.33 -54.28
CA GLY A 779 10.48 -15.15 -55.70
C GLY A 779 10.94 -16.42 -56.41
N TYR A 780 11.53 -17.39 -55.73
CA TYR A 780 12.12 -18.55 -56.37
C TYR A 780 11.21 -19.77 -56.50
N THR A 781 10.28 -19.98 -55.58
CA THR A 781 9.22 -21.01 -55.70
C THR A 781 8.19 -20.70 -56.75
N SER A 782 7.97 -19.40 -57.05
CA SER A 782 7.06 -18.95 -58.08
C SER A 782 7.64 -18.96 -59.51
N TYR A 783 8.99 -18.84 -59.64
CA TYR A 783 9.63 -18.76 -60.97
C TYR A 783 10.11 -20.11 -61.56
N TYR A 784 10.29 -21.10 -60.67
CA TYR A 784 10.79 -22.45 -61.14
C TYR A 784 9.96 -23.61 -60.63
N GLY A 785 8.77 -23.36 -60.13
CA GLY A 785 7.88 -24.38 -59.54
C GLY A 785 6.91 -25.04 -60.51
N ASN A 786 7.16 -25.06 -61.84
CA ASN A 786 6.42 -25.86 -62.80
C ASN A 786 7.38 -26.47 -63.87
N SER A 787 8.05 -27.51 -63.48
CA SER A 787 8.46 -28.58 -64.40
C SER A 787 8.85 -29.82 -63.60
N LYS A 788 7.88 -30.73 -63.56
CA LYS A 788 7.92 -32.15 -63.18
C LYS A 788 9.02 -32.67 -62.30
#